data_f67914e430b8019e0a2f1bec27878b4c
#
_entry.id   f67914e430b8019e0a2f1bec27878b4c
#
_cell.length_a   1.000
_cell.length_b   1.000
_cell.length_c   1.000
_cell.angle_alpha   90.00
_cell.angle_beta   90.00
_cell.angle_gamma   90.00
#
_symmetry.space_group_name_H-M   'P 1'
#
loop_
_entity.id
_entity.type
_entity.pdbx_description
1 polymer ?
#
loop_
_entity_poly.entity_id
_entity_poly.type
_entity_poly.pdbx_seq_one_letter_code
_entity_poly.pdbx_strand_id
1 'polypeptide(L)'
;MKVRALEIAVCAAIVASAADAGVTSAKGSVCVETPSLVATLPANRNYCPILQGKGEKGKFGILLQTKIWYHGRTGNSQRFYKDQDEFSWPTLACETSDAGAVVTTGTPDYDVRREVAVEAADPEALRLDYLLTTAETRFLGSISFPLLYFSKAVESVSFDDGRLGGFRTAANPSRTDLLHSRACLLHFPKHGKSLILLVDVNRPVALGHKLGLAVRQSVNGWSRVFNFTQLHYEEFPFFEKGTRLGVRMWFKLIDGGAFSEVQAEAVRTLAAAVGAKDAAFSAKALDGEYAEPSGLAARLPGAEGLSLWTETPMKRVYPGTHAPSATASAVKIESAANERESFQLVLNPQSAARLKSVTFSDFVSADGAVIAATNAQVWRLGYETVAETKAIFRGETWFADRMIPLDGGADLPAGENTILHCTVFAPSGTRAGLYRAKAAIELDGAWLDVPVELQVWNVELPRENNYIGYMLVWNSPFAKREQVLRRFAECGMMATVYSGKGAPKIKECFDRKTLKVPDGFAMAEKSVKEFGAPYFSIPWGFMGAWNWNTNKTVFLGLNLKLDSKEFDETFANYLGEMKRQLEPRGLLERSFIYMWDEMTERHYPAMRKTTDMVRQYAPGLKVLTVSAPDPEVVANNDIIVASHPAHWWNDEARGVVEKATRDGKKIWMYANSVTFGTASRAIIPRLTAWLCRSHGMSGYLHWSCDYNWKANDFAKNGKEWLLYPSEGEPVYSVRMEYFRDGMEDFKLLELVRTLPAEARLRLERRIAEISSDRSALSTDPAKVAAVRRLVAEALAAHQK
;
A
#
# COMPACT_ATOMS: atom_id res chain seq x y z
N MET A 1 -9.85 29.45 -0.08
CA MET A 1 -9.33 30.28 -1.18
C MET A 1 -10.43 30.43 -2.22
N LYS A 2 -10.89 31.64 -2.43
CA LYS A 2 -11.85 31.97 -3.47
C LYS A 2 -11.17 31.75 -4.83
N VAL A 3 -11.52 30.69 -5.53
CA VAL A 3 -11.21 30.55 -6.94
C VAL A 3 -12.09 31.61 -7.61
N ARG A 4 -11.48 32.71 -8.00
CA ARG A 4 -12.14 33.73 -8.84
C ARG A 4 -12.66 33.03 -10.10
N ALA A 5 -13.87 33.38 -10.45
CA ALA A 5 -14.45 32.98 -11.71
C ALA A 5 -13.40 33.18 -12.82
N LEU A 6 -13.09 32.08 -13.49
CA LEU A 6 -12.15 32.10 -14.60
C LEU A 6 -12.87 32.78 -15.74
N GLU A 7 -12.64 34.07 -15.90
CA GLU A 7 -12.98 34.78 -17.13
C GLU A 7 -12.15 34.14 -18.25
N ILE A 8 -12.81 33.33 -19.06
CA ILE A 8 -12.34 32.84 -20.33
C ILE A 8 -12.43 34.02 -21.31
N ALA A 9 -11.60 35.00 -21.08
CA ALA A 9 -11.53 36.15 -21.92
C ALA A 9 -10.08 36.41 -22.35
N VAL A 10 -9.48 35.45 -23.03
CA VAL A 10 -8.29 35.72 -23.88
C VAL A 10 -8.22 34.67 -24.98
N CYS A 11 -8.96 34.86 -26.02
CA CYS A 11 -8.64 34.48 -27.41
C CYS A 11 -9.69 35.13 -28.36
N ALA A 12 -9.73 36.42 -28.32
CA ALA A 12 -10.52 37.19 -29.29
C ALA A 12 -9.57 37.91 -30.23
N ALA A 13 -8.95 37.21 -31.12
CA ALA A 13 -8.44 37.74 -32.39
C ALA A 13 -7.62 36.68 -33.14
N ILE A 14 -8.27 35.66 -33.68
CA ILE A 14 -7.83 35.03 -34.93
C ILE A 14 -9.14 34.56 -35.57
N VAL A 15 -9.73 35.42 -36.40
CA VAL A 15 -10.66 34.98 -37.45
C VAL A 15 -9.80 34.84 -38.67
N ALA A 16 -9.50 33.68 -39.11
CA ALA A 16 -9.02 33.40 -40.43
C ALA A 16 -9.70 32.10 -40.91
N SER A 17 -10.37 32.26 -42.03
CA SER A 17 -10.87 31.32 -43.03
C SER A 17 -11.04 29.85 -42.67
N ALA A 18 -12.24 29.34 -42.90
CA ALA A 18 -12.55 27.94 -42.99
C ALA A 18 -11.70 27.24 -44.07
N ALA A 19 -10.93 26.30 -43.68
CA ALA A 19 -10.31 25.14 -44.34
C ALA A 19 -8.83 25.09 -43.98
N ASP A 20 -8.46 24.32 -43.01
CA ASP A 20 -7.22 23.57 -42.97
C ASP A 20 -6.90 23.19 -41.52
N ALA A 21 -6.69 21.89 -41.30
CA ALA A 21 -6.08 21.39 -40.08
C ALA A 21 -4.62 21.91 -40.03
N GLY A 22 -4.17 22.43 -38.89
CA GLY A 22 -2.80 22.98 -38.85
C GLY A 22 -2.37 23.43 -37.45
N VAL A 23 -1.11 23.82 -37.34
CA VAL A 23 -0.51 24.33 -36.11
C VAL A 23 -0.23 25.81 -36.28
N THR A 24 -0.68 26.63 -35.35
CA THR A 24 -0.41 28.05 -35.31
C THR A 24 0.19 28.48 -33.98
N SER A 25 1.11 29.44 -34.00
CA SER A 25 1.71 30.02 -32.79
C SER A 25 1.45 31.51 -32.74
N ALA A 26 0.81 31.99 -31.69
CA ALA A 26 0.56 33.42 -31.51
C ALA A 26 0.49 33.77 -30.01
N LYS A 27 1.08 34.93 -29.66
CA LYS A 27 0.97 35.58 -28.33
C LYS A 27 1.23 34.64 -27.14
N GLY A 28 2.23 33.78 -27.22
CA GLY A 28 2.57 32.86 -26.12
C GLY A 28 1.64 31.66 -25.98
N SER A 29 0.98 31.25 -27.06
CA SER A 29 0.20 30.02 -27.12
C SER A 29 0.47 29.27 -28.42
N VAL A 30 0.41 27.96 -28.37
CA VAL A 30 0.39 27.07 -29.54
C VAL A 30 -1.03 26.56 -29.70
N CYS A 31 -1.56 26.58 -30.92
CA CYS A 31 -2.88 26.03 -31.25
C CYS A 31 -2.72 24.91 -32.28
N VAL A 32 -3.36 23.77 -31.99
CA VAL A 32 -3.50 22.65 -32.93
C VAL A 32 -4.99 22.54 -33.29
N GLU A 33 -5.31 22.62 -34.56
CA GLU A 33 -6.67 22.76 -35.02
C GLU A 33 -7.08 21.65 -36.01
N THR A 34 -8.31 21.17 -35.83
CA THR A 34 -9.05 20.40 -36.82
C THR A 34 -10.18 21.28 -37.42
N PRO A 35 -10.95 20.79 -38.39
CA PRO A 35 -12.13 21.51 -38.83
C PRO A 35 -13.13 21.86 -37.73
N SER A 36 -13.26 21.04 -36.70
CA SER A 36 -14.28 21.17 -35.65
C SER A 36 -13.74 21.50 -34.25
N LEU A 37 -12.46 21.20 -33.97
CA LEU A 37 -11.85 21.36 -32.66
C LEU A 37 -10.57 22.19 -32.70
N VAL A 38 -10.32 22.90 -31.61
CA VAL A 38 -9.05 23.61 -31.35
C VAL A 38 -8.48 23.17 -30.02
N ALA A 39 -7.23 22.72 -30.01
CA ALA A 39 -6.44 22.54 -28.80
C ALA A 39 -5.52 23.74 -28.62
N THR A 40 -5.76 24.56 -27.63
CA THR A 40 -4.91 25.70 -27.25
C THR A 40 -3.98 25.29 -26.12
N LEU A 41 -2.68 25.50 -26.29
CA LEU A 41 -1.64 25.22 -25.32
C LEU A 41 -1.03 26.58 -24.86
N PRO A 42 -1.55 27.19 -23.81
CA PRO A 42 -1.10 28.51 -23.36
C PRO A 42 0.19 28.41 -22.53
N ALA A 43 1.20 29.22 -22.85
CA ALA A 43 2.49 29.22 -22.14
C ALA A 43 2.33 29.62 -20.67
N ASN A 44 1.41 30.54 -20.34
CA ASN A 44 1.13 30.96 -18.98
C ASN A 44 0.43 29.85 -18.11
N ARG A 45 0.18 28.69 -18.68
CA ARG A 45 -0.32 27.48 -18.02
C ARG A 45 0.55 26.26 -18.32
N ASN A 46 1.83 26.50 -18.56
CA ASN A 46 2.79 25.46 -18.91
C ASN A 46 2.31 24.56 -20.06
N TYR A 47 1.67 25.19 -21.04
CA TYR A 47 1.15 24.54 -22.23
C TYR A 47 0.17 23.39 -21.96
N CYS A 48 -0.56 23.41 -20.84
CA CYS A 48 -1.62 22.43 -20.61
C CYS A 48 -2.75 22.63 -21.61
N PRO A 49 -3.15 21.58 -22.36
CA PRO A 49 -4.10 21.73 -23.45
C PRO A 49 -5.49 22.13 -22.97
N ILE A 50 -6.09 23.09 -23.68
CA ILE A 50 -7.50 23.45 -23.57
C ILE A 50 -8.16 23.11 -24.89
N LEU A 51 -9.09 22.15 -24.89
CA LEU A 51 -9.85 21.77 -26.08
C LEU A 51 -11.15 22.57 -26.15
N GLN A 52 -11.47 23.10 -27.32
CA GLN A 52 -12.68 23.85 -27.57
C GLN A 52 -13.26 23.53 -28.95
N GLY A 53 -14.58 23.62 -29.09
CA GLY A 53 -15.22 23.57 -30.40
C GLY A 53 -14.91 24.81 -31.21
N LYS A 54 -14.58 24.67 -32.47
CA LYS A 54 -14.27 25.78 -33.38
C LYS A 54 -15.51 26.61 -33.62
N GLY A 55 -15.41 27.93 -33.49
CA GLY A 55 -16.55 28.85 -33.64
C GLY A 55 -17.44 29.03 -32.39
N GLU A 56 -17.27 28.22 -31.35
CA GLU A 56 -18.09 28.26 -30.15
C GLU A 56 -17.35 28.96 -28.99
N LYS A 57 -17.14 30.26 -29.10
CA LYS A 57 -16.41 31.03 -28.07
C LYS A 57 -17.00 30.86 -26.68
N GLY A 58 -16.23 30.25 -25.78
CA GLY A 58 -16.46 30.20 -24.32
C GLY A 58 -17.57 29.27 -23.82
N LYS A 59 -18.20 28.47 -24.69
CA LYS A 59 -19.40 27.71 -24.31
C LYS A 59 -19.12 26.27 -23.91
N PHE A 60 -18.12 25.60 -24.43
CA PHE A 60 -17.65 24.35 -23.88
C PHE A 60 -16.13 24.23 -24.07
N GLY A 61 -15.47 23.78 -23.03
CA GLY A 61 -14.03 23.58 -23.02
C GLY A 61 -13.69 22.40 -22.14
N ILE A 62 -12.61 21.73 -22.51
CA ILE A 62 -12.00 20.68 -21.69
C ILE A 62 -10.61 21.17 -21.37
N LEU A 63 -10.29 21.23 -20.07
CA LEU A 63 -8.95 21.47 -19.60
C LEU A 63 -8.32 20.14 -19.23
N LEU A 64 -7.16 19.86 -19.77
CA LEU A 64 -6.39 18.68 -19.46
C LEU A 64 -5.19 19.07 -18.62
N GLN A 65 -4.97 18.36 -17.54
CA GLN A 65 -3.79 18.54 -16.69
C GLN A 65 -3.37 17.21 -16.06
N THR A 66 -2.12 17.12 -15.70
CA THR A 66 -1.64 16.06 -14.82
C THR A 66 -1.66 16.57 -13.40
N LYS A 67 -2.11 15.72 -12.49
CA LYS A 67 -2.16 16.04 -11.08
C LYS A 67 -1.57 14.89 -10.27
N ILE A 68 -0.46 15.16 -9.60
CA ILE A 68 0.18 14.21 -8.71
C ILE A 68 -0.08 14.65 -7.28
N TRP A 69 -0.62 13.75 -6.49
CA TRP A 69 -0.98 14.01 -5.10
C TRP A 69 0.01 13.30 -4.20
N TYR A 70 0.77 14.08 -3.46
CA TYR A 70 1.57 13.55 -2.38
C TYR A 70 0.80 13.66 -1.08
N HIS A 71 0.92 12.64 -0.26
CA HIS A 71 0.57 12.80 1.14
C HIS A 71 1.69 13.59 1.80
N GLY A 72 1.45 14.87 2.04
CA GLY A 72 2.36 15.75 2.76
C GLY A 72 1.61 16.45 3.88
N ARG A 73 2.34 16.86 4.93
CA ARG A 73 1.85 17.82 5.91
C ARG A 73 2.47 19.18 5.63
N THR A 74 1.63 20.22 5.66
CA THR A 74 2.08 21.59 5.85
C THR A 74 1.55 22.04 7.21
N GLY A 75 2.46 22.30 8.17
CA GLY A 75 2.07 22.59 9.54
C GLY A 75 1.67 21.32 10.33
N ASN A 76 1.61 21.44 11.64
CA ASN A 76 1.57 20.30 12.56
C ASN A 76 0.25 19.55 12.63
N SER A 77 -0.78 19.88 11.86
CA SER A 77 -2.10 19.41 12.22
C SER A 77 -3.01 18.90 11.13
N GLN A 78 -2.68 19.05 9.87
CA GLN A 78 -3.59 18.64 8.82
C GLN A 78 -2.91 17.77 7.77
N ARG A 79 -3.58 16.70 7.37
CA ARG A 79 -3.25 15.92 6.19
C ARG A 79 -3.45 16.82 4.98
N PHE A 80 -2.38 17.36 4.43
CA PHE A 80 -2.44 18.05 3.16
C PHE A 80 -1.97 17.11 2.07
N TYR A 81 -2.77 17.07 1.05
CA TYR A 81 -2.32 16.63 -0.26
C TYR A 81 -1.54 17.82 -0.82
N LYS A 82 -0.25 17.72 -0.97
CA LYS A 82 0.48 18.68 -1.77
C LYS A 82 0.16 18.36 -3.23
N ASP A 83 -0.78 19.09 -3.76
CA ASP A 83 -1.04 19.14 -5.19
C ASP A 83 0.22 19.66 -5.88
N GLN A 84 0.92 18.76 -6.54
CA GLN A 84 1.78 19.19 -7.61
C GLN A 84 0.93 19.23 -8.87
N ASP A 85 0.39 20.39 -9.11
CA ASP A 85 -0.35 20.72 -10.31
C ASP A 85 0.66 20.99 -11.44
N GLU A 86 0.46 20.34 -12.56
CA GLU A 86 1.30 20.52 -13.75
C GLU A 86 1.43 22.00 -14.18
N PHE A 87 0.47 22.86 -13.80
CA PHE A 87 0.56 24.30 -14.01
C PHE A 87 1.71 24.97 -13.27
N SER A 88 2.22 24.37 -12.23
CA SER A 88 3.35 24.86 -11.44
C SER A 88 4.70 24.27 -11.86
N TRP A 89 4.71 23.32 -12.82
CA TRP A 89 5.95 22.67 -13.24
C TRP A 89 6.65 23.47 -14.31
N PRO A 90 7.98 23.57 -14.27
CA PRO A 90 8.72 24.25 -15.31
C PRO A 90 8.54 23.54 -16.66
N THR A 91 8.37 24.30 -17.72
CA THR A 91 8.42 23.79 -19.08
C THR A 91 9.87 23.56 -19.44
N LEU A 92 10.23 22.33 -19.79
CA LEU A 92 11.59 21.94 -20.18
C LEU A 92 11.80 22.08 -21.67
N ALA A 93 10.77 21.79 -22.47
CA ALA A 93 10.80 21.94 -23.92
C ALA A 93 9.40 22.17 -24.49
N CYS A 94 9.32 22.90 -25.59
CA CYS A 94 8.12 23.04 -26.41
C CYS A 94 8.55 23.06 -27.88
N GLU A 95 8.18 22.04 -28.63
CA GLU A 95 8.53 21.86 -30.04
C GLU A 95 7.24 21.81 -30.85
N THR A 96 7.25 22.45 -32.03
CA THR A 96 6.11 22.46 -32.93
C THR A 96 6.51 21.95 -34.31
N SER A 97 5.58 21.27 -34.96
CA SER A 97 5.65 20.84 -36.35
C SER A 97 4.35 21.18 -37.06
N ASP A 98 4.27 20.98 -38.38
CA ASP A 98 3.05 21.18 -39.13
C ASP A 98 1.88 20.29 -38.66
N ALA A 99 2.16 19.14 -38.03
CA ALA A 99 1.17 18.19 -37.58
C ALA A 99 0.77 18.37 -36.11
N GLY A 100 1.55 19.03 -35.27
CA GLY A 100 1.26 19.13 -33.87
C GLY A 100 2.31 19.82 -33.01
N ALA A 101 2.13 19.75 -31.71
CA ALA A 101 3.03 20.30 -30.71
C ALA A 101 3.41 19.22 -29.66
N VAL A 102 4.68 19.25 -29.29
CA VAL A 102 5.23 18.39 -28.21
C VAL A 102 5.71 19.29 -27.09
N VAL A 103 5.21 19.06 -25.90
CA VAL A 103 5.60 19.81 -24.69
C VAL A 103 6.10 18.86 -23.64
N THR A 104 7.26 19.15 -23.06
CA THR A 104 7.78 18.45 -21.89
C THR A 104 7.79 19.40 -20.70
N THR A 105 7.18 18.99 -19.63
CA THR A 105 7.22 19.66 -18.33
C THR A 105 7.81 18.70 -17.31
N GLY A 106 8.46 19.20 -16.29
CA GLY A 106 9.08 18.29 -15.33
C GLY A 106 9.33 18.91 -13.97
N THR A 107 9.55 18.05 -13.02
CA THR A 107 10.09 18.31 -11.69
C THR A 107 11.34 17.44 -11.50
N PRO A 108 12.12 17.62 -10.42
CA PRO A 108 13.21 16.68 -10.13
C PRO A 108 12.76 15.20 -10.03
N ASP A 109 11.46 14.96 -9.80
CA ASP A 109 10.91 13.63 -9.55
C ASP A 109 10.22 13.03 -10.78
N TYR A 110 9.69 13.86 -11.69
CA TYR A 110 8.88 13.43 -12.83
C TYR A 110 9.05 14.31 -14.04
N ASP A 111 8.99 13.68 -15.21
CA ASP A 111 8.82 14.33 -16.50
C ASP A 111 7.49 13.94 -17.12
N VAL A 112 6.78 14.90 -17.66
CA VAL A 112 5.57 14.69 -18.46
C VAL A 112 5.79 15.21 -19.85
N ARG A 113 5.77 14.30 -20.83
CA ARG A 113 5.77 14.64 -22.25
C ARG A 113 4.34 14.53 -22.76
N ARG A 114 3.88 15.59 -23.42
CA ARG A 114 2.59 15.68 -24.10
C ARG A 114 2.82 15.94 -25.58
N GLU A 115 2.09 15.23 -26.42
CA GLU A 115 2.02 15.49 -27.83
C GLU A 115 0.56 15.71 -28.21
N VAL A 116 0.26 16.87 -28.79
CA VAL A 116 -1.05 17.21 -29.33
C VAL A 116 -0.91 17.34 -30.82
N ALA A 117 -1.66 16.55 -31.56
CA ALA A 117 -1.59 16.54 -33.03
C ALA A 117 -2.96 16.33 -33.67
N VAL A 118 -3.10 16.71 -34.92
CA VAL A 118 -4.19 16.28 -35.77
C VAL A 118 -3.96 14.81 -36.11
N GLU A 119 -5.00 13.97 -35.99
CA GLU A 119 -4.86 12.54 -36.30
C GLU A 119 -4.79 12.33 -37.81
N ALA A 120 -3.73 11.67 -38.25
CA ALA A 120 -3.52 11.43 -39.68
C ALA A 120 -4.59 10.52 -40.31
N ALA A 121 -5.12 9.57 -39.54
CA ALA A 121 -6.14 8.64 -39.99
C ALA A 121 -7.56 9.22 -39.99
N ASP A 122 -7.78 10.30 -39.25
CA ASP A 122 -9.04 11.05 -39.20
C ASP A 122 -8.73 12.54 -38.91
N PRO A 123 -8.56 13.37 -39.93
CA PRO A 123 -8.19 14.78 -39.75
C PRO A 123 -9.19 15.64 -38.98
N GLU A 124 -10.38 15.13 -38.71
CA GLU A 124 -11.35 15.79 -37.81
C GLU A 124 -11.11 15.49 -36.34
N ALA A 125 -10.21 14.54 -36.03
CA ALA A 125 -9.86 14.15 -34.67
C ALA A 125 -8.54 14.78 -34.22
N LEU A 126 -8.51 15.21 -32.96
CA LEU A 126 -7.27 15.55 -32.26
C LEU A 126 -6.75 14.31 -31.53
N ARG A 127 -5.47 14.01 -31.71
CA ARG A 127 -4.74 13.02 -30.94
C ARG A 127 -3.97 13.71 -29.82
N LEU A 128 -4.04 13.12 -28.65
CA LEU A 128 -3.30 13.57 -27.48
C LEU A 128 -2.58 12.40 -26.84
N ASP A 129 -1.25 12.43 -26.89
CA ASP A 129 -0.39 11.47 -26.19
C ASP A 129 0.16 12.09 -24.91
N TYR A 130 -0.03 11.41 -23.80
CA TYR A 130 0.60 11.71 -22.54
C TYR A 130 1.57 10.62 -22.16
N LEU A 131 2.77 11.00 -21.72
CA LEU A 131 3.77 10.11 -21.18
C LEU A 131 4.38 10.75 -19.92
N LEU A 132 4.14 10.14 -18.79
CA LEU A 132 4.82 10.46 -17.53
C LEU A 132 5.98 9.48 -17.35
N THR A 133 7.15 9.99 -17.01
CA THR A 133 8.34 9.21 -16.67
C THR A 133 8.79 9.61 -15.27
N THR A 134 9.07 8.63 -14.42
CA THR A 134 9.63 8.89 -13.09
C THR A 134 11.14 9.09 -13.20
N ALA A 135 11.62 10.25 -12.77
CA ALA A 135 13.05 10.57 -12.74
C ALA A 135 13.75 9.94 -11.52
N GLU A 136 13.00 9.71 -10.46
CA GLU A 136 13.46 9.07 -9.23
C GLU A 136 12.44 8.05 -8.74
N THR A 137 12.88 7.02 -8.01
CA THR A 137 11.99 6.07 -7.35
C THR A 137 11.17 6.77 -6.28
N ARG A 138 9.86 6.70 -6.38
CA ARG A 138 8.93 7.40 -5.49
C ARG A 138 7.75 6.56 -5.09
N PHE A 139 7.31 6.84 -3.87
CA PHE A 139 6.06 6.40 -3.33
C PHE A 139 5.01 7.50 -3.51
N LEU A 140 3.94 7.22 -4.24
CA LEU A 140 2.90 8.20 -4.53
C LEU A 140 1.63 7.96 -3.74
N GLY A 141 1.04 9.03 -3.23
CA GLY A 141 -0.27 8.97 -2.58
C GLY A 141 -1.40 8.73 -3.57
N SER A 142 -1.41 9.44 -4.65
CA SER A 142 -2.27 9.19 -5.82
C SER A 142 -1.77 9.96 -7.03
N ILE A 143 -2.09 9.45 -8.20
CA ILE A 143 -1.81 10.13 -9.47
C ILE A 143 -3.10 10.21 -10.28
N SER A 144 -3.41 11.39 -10.80
CA SER A 144 -4.45 11.61 -11.79
C SER A 144 -3.78 12.02 -13.11
N PHE A 145 -3.84 11.14 -14.08
CA PHE A 145 -3.06 11.27 -15.29
C PHE A 145 -3.80 10.72 -16.52
N PRO A 146 -4.19 11.56 -17.46
CA PRO A 146 -4.50 12.98 -17.25
C PRO A 146 -5.81 13.18 -16.50
N LEU A 147 -5.98 14.34 -15.92
CA LEU A 147 -7.21 14.81 -15.31
C LEU A 147 -7.93 15.73 -16.31
N LEU A 148 -9.17 15.43 -16.64
CA LEU A 148 -9.96 16.22 -17.59
C LEU A 148 -11.06 16.98 -16.84
N TYR A 149 -11.07 18.27 -16.96
CA TYR A 149 -12.11 19.15 -16.44
C TYR A 149 -13.06 19.55 -17.55
N PHE A 150 -14.34 19.29 -17.37
CA PHE A 150 -15.37 19.64 -18.33
C PHE A 150 -16.18 20.86 -17.90
N SER A 151 -16.61 21.64 -18.88
CA SER A 151 -17.55 22.72 -18.62
C SER A 151 -18.91 22.17 -18.16
N LYS A 152 -19.70 23.03 -17.52
CA LYS A 152 -21.08 22.73 -17.12
C LYS A 152 -22.02 22.41 -18.30
N ALA A 153 -21.59 22.68 -19.51
CA ALA A 153 -22.36 22.41 -20.72
C ALA A 153 -22.56 20.92 -20.99
N VAL A 154 -21.75 20.04 -20.41
CA VAL A 154 -21.95 18.58 -20.46
C VAL A 154 -23.15 18.23 -19.57
N GLU A 155 -24.25 17.77 -20.16
CA GLU A 155 -25.45 17.41 -19.42
C GLU A 155 -25.57 15.91 -19.14
N SER A 156 -25.05 15.07 -20.04
CA SER A 156 -24.97 13.64 -19.84
C SER A 156 -23.75 13.03 -20.53
N VAL A 157 -23.44 11.80 -20.18
CA VAL A 157 -22.32 11.02 -20.72
C VAL A 157 -22.82 9.66 -21.13
N SER A 158 -22.53 9.25 -22.37
CA SER A 158 -22.69 7.86 -22.79
C SER A 158 -21.31 7.18 -22.80
N PHE A 159 -21.26 5.97 -22.33
CA PHE A 159 -20.00 5.21 -22.16
C PHE A 159 -20.20 3.76 -22.55
N ASP A 160 -19.17 3.18 -23.12
CA ASP A 160 -19.20 1.81 -23.61
C ASP A 160 -18.87 0.78 -22.51
N ASP A 161 -19.09 -0.49 -22.84
CA ASP A 161 -18.79 -1.64 -22.00
C ASP A 161 -17.34 -2.15 -22.13
N GLY A 162 -16.47 -1.39 -22.78
CA GLY A 162 -15.08 -1.75 -23.05
C GLY A 162 -14.86 -2.42 -24.41
N ARG A 163 -15.93 -2.79 -25.12
CA ARG A 163 -15.87 -3.47 -26.43
C ARG A 163 -16.44 -2.63 -27.56
N LEU A 164 -16.88 -1.42 -27.27
CA LEU A 164 -17.60 -0.53 -28.20
C LEU A 164 -18.91 -1.15 -28.78
N GLY A 165 -19.38 -2.24 -28.16
CA GLY A 165 -20.59 -2.96 -28.60
C GLY A 165 -21.89 -2.43 -28.02
N GLY A 166 -21.84 -1.89 -26.83
CA GLY A 166 -23.00 -1.35 -26.14
C GLY A 166 -22.66 -0.06 -25.40
N PHE A 167 -23.58 0.90 -25.42
CA PHE A 167 -23.43 2.17 -24.69
C PHE A 167 -24.55 2.35 -23.69
N ARG A 168 -24.20 2.90 -22.54
CA ARG A 168 -25.13 3.33 -21.51
C ARG A 168 -25.00 4.82 -21.27
N THR A 169 -26.11 5.49 -21.02
CA THR A 169 -26.14 6.93 -20.78
C THR A 169 -26.54 7.23 -19.35
N ALA A 170 -25.80 8.13 -18.70
CA ALA A 170 -26.11 8.65 -17.39
C ALA A 170 -25.84 10.17 -17.32
N ALA A 171 -26.67 10.88 -16.58
CA ALA A 171 -26.41 12.30 -16.28
C ALA A 171 -25.20 12.47 -15.35
N ASN A 172 -25.04 11.53 -14.40
CA ASN A 172 -23.93 11.50 -13.44
C ASN A 172 -23.44 10.06 -13.29
N PRO A 173 -22.65 9.54 -14.25
CA PRO A 173 -22.12 8.19 -14.15
C PRO A 173 -21.24 8.07 -12.91
N SER A 174 -21.35 6.98 -12.20
CA SER A 174 -20.47 6.66 -11.08
C SER A 174 -19.09 6.24 -11.59
N ARG A 175 -18.11 6.22 -10.70
CA ARG A 175 -16.78 5.70 -11.01
C ARG A 175 -16.85 4.23 -11.47
N THR A 176 -17.69 3.45 -10.84
CA THR A 176 -17.88 2.03 -11.15
C THR A 176 -18.46 1.83 -12.54
N ASP A 177 -19.38 2.72 -12.96
CA ASP A 177 -19.98 2.65 -14.30
C ASP A 177 -18.97 2.84 -15.42
N LEU A 178 -17.89 3.60 -15.17
CA LEU A 178 -16.90 3.98 -16.18
C LEU A 178 -15.62 3.13 -16.14
N LEU A 179 -15.53 2.19 -15.21
CA LEU A 179 -14.29 1.48 -14.91
C LEU A 179 -13.73 0.68 -16.12
N HIS A 180 -14.57 0.22 -16.99
CA HIS A 180 -14.22 -0.61 -18.15
C HIS A 180 -14.38 0.12 -19.48
N SER A 181 -14.81 1.37 -19.48
CA SER A 181 -15.09 2.10 -20.70
C SER A 181 -13.81 2.49 -21.44
N ARG A 182 -13.81 2.30 -22.76
CA ARG A 182 -12.78 2.75 -23.70
C ARG A 182 -13.15 4.07 -24.36
N ALA A 183 -14.42 4.34 -24.47
CA ALA A 183 -14.95 5.52 -25.11
C ALA A 183 -16.06 6.16 -24.29
N CYS A 184 -16.09 7.47 -24.34
CA CYS A 184 -17.17 8.28 -23.82
C CYS A 184 -17.66 9.26 -24.86
N LEU A 185 -18.96 9.48 -24.86
CA LEU A 185 -19.60 10.58 -25.57
C LEU A 185 -20.08 11.60 -24.53
N LEU A 186 -19.53 12.81 -24.61
CA LEU A 186 -19.94 13.91 -23.76
C LEU A 186 -20.98 14.73 -24.52
N HIS A 187 -22.22 14.77 -24.01
CA HIS A 187 -23.35 15.39 -24.69
C HIS A 187 -23.53 16.84 -24.27
N PHE A 188 -23.65 17.71 -25.28
CA PHE A 188 -23.93 19.12 -25.17
C PHE A 188 -25.25 19.45 -25.85
N PRO A 189 -26.41 19.13 -25.26
CA PRO A 189 -27.72 19.28 -25.94
C PRO A 189 -28.01 20.67 -26.43
N LYS A 190 -27.62 21.70 -25.65
CA LYS A 190 -27.82 23.12 -26.00
C LYS A 190 -27.04 23.57 -27.23
N HIS A 191 -26.03 22.80 -27.62
CA HIS A 191 -25.19 23.07 -28.78
C HIS A 191 -25.43 22.09 -29.91
N GLY A 192 -26.32 21.11 -29.72
CA GLY A 192 -26.58 20.06 -30.72
C GLY A 192 -25.33 19.25 -31.06
N LYS A 193 -24.40 19.12 -30.13
CA LYS A 193 -23.09 18.47 -30.34
C LYS A 193 -22.82 17.38 -29.29
N SER A 194 -21.98 16.42 -29.68
CA SER A 194 -21.36 15.46 -28.76
C SER A 194 -19.86 15.39 -29.03
N LEU A 195 -19.08 15.22 -27.98
CA LEU A 195 -17.63 15.03 -28.09
C LEU A 195 -17.29 13.57 -27.79
N ILE A 196 -16.70 12.91 -28.78
CA ILE A 196 -16.10 11.59 -28.60
C ILE A 196 -14.79 11.77 -27.84
N LEU A 197 -14.61 10.96 -26.82
CA LEU A 197 -13.34 10.70 -26.15
C LEU A 197 -13.07 9.21 -26.27
N LEU A 198 -12.09 8.85 -27.08
CA LEU A 198 -11.62 7.48 -27.26
C LEU A 198 -10.24 7.34 -26.63
N VAL A 199 -9.98 6.23 -25.95
CA VAL A 199 -8.72 5.96 -25.24
C VAL A 199 -8.07 4.69 -25.78
N ASP A 200 -6.79 4.77 -26.12
CA ASP A 200 -5.97 3.62 -26.41
C ASP A 200 -5.35 3.08 -25.11
N VAL A 201 -5.77 1.90 -24.75
CA VAL A 201 -5.34 1.20 -23.54
C VAL A 201 -4.23 0.18 -23.78
N ASN A 202 -3.77 0.04 -25.02
CA ASN A 202 -2.74 -0.93 -25.39
C ASN A 202 -1.30 -0.44 -25.20
N ARG A 203 -1.11 0.80 -24.73
CA ARG A 203 0.23 1.28 -24.39
C ARG A 203 0.64 0.74 -23.02
N PRO A 204 1.91 0.39 -22.84
CA PRO A 204 2.39 -0.11 -21.57
C PRO A 204 2.12 0.96 -20.50
N VAL A 205 1.18 0.65 -19.64
CA VAL A 205 0.94 1.35 -18.40
C VAL A 205 1.77 0.64 -17.37
N ALA A 206 2.47 1.38 -16.53
CA ALA A 206 3.22 0.74 -15.46
C ALA A 206 2.23 -0.04 -14.57
N LEU A 207 2.72 -1.15 -14.16
CA LEU A 207 2.08 -2.17 -13.38
C LEU A 207 1.16 -1.69 -12.26
N GLY A 208 0.05 -2.35 -12.15
CA GLY A 208 -0.88 -2.16 -11.06
C GLY A 208 -1.91 -1.05 -11.25
N HIS A 209 -2.04 -0.50 -12.44
CA HIS A 209 -2.94 0.63 -12.66
C HIS A 209 -4.15 0.22 -13.47
N LYS A 210 -5.31 0.48 -12.90
CA LYS A 210 -6.56 0.45 -13.66
C LYS A 210 -6.67 1.74 -14.47
N LEU A 211 -6.62 1.62 -15.76
CA LEU A 211 -7.14 2.64 -16.63
C LEU A 211 -8.67 2.59 -16.56
N GLY A 212 -9.28 3.64 -16.06
CA GLY A 212 -10.73 3.77 -16.00
C GLY A 212 -11.11 5.23 -16.05
N LEU A 213 -12.19 5.51 -16.74
CA LEU A 213 -12.84 6.79 -16.66
C LEU A 213 -13.57 6.88 -15.32
N ALA A 214 -13.24 7.83 -14.48
CA ALA A 214 -13.98 8.10 -13.27
C ALA A 214 -14.52 9.53 -13.30
N VAL A 215 -15.84 9.69 -13.20
CA VAL A 215 -16.42 11.01 -13.02
C VAL A 215 -16.44 11.34 -11.54
N ARG A 216 -15.75 12.42 -11.15
CA ARG A 216 -15.92 13.05 -9.84
C ARG A 216 -16.73 14.33 -10.00
N GLN A 217 -17.85 14.46 -9.29
CA GLN A 217 -18.40 15.76 -9.02
C GLN A 217 -17.43 16.54 -8.13
N SER A 218 -16.98 17.72 -8.57
CA SER A 218 -16.21 18.59 -7.70
C SER A 218 -17.14 19.09 -6.58
N VAL A 219 -16.63 19.12 -5.37
CA VAL A 219 -17.34 19.57 -4.16
C VAL A 219 -17.91 20.98 -4.30
N ASN A 220 -17.43 21.76 -5.27
CA ASN A 220 -17.81 23.15 -5.52
C ASN A 220 -18.81 23.34 -6.67
N GLY A 221 -19.35 22.28 -7.25
CA GLY A 221 -20.41 22.36 -8.29
C GLY A 221 -20.02 23.02 -9.61
N TRP A 222 -18.73 23.31 -9.86
CA TRP A 222 -18.28 24.14 -10.99
C TRP A 222 -17.70 23.37 -12.16
N SER A 223 -17.29 22.10 -11.98
CA SER A 223 -16.75 21.28 -13.07
C SER A 223 -17.00 19.80 -12.83
N ARG A 224 -17.25 19.08 -13.90
CA ARG A 224 -17.19 17.62 -13.90
C ARG A 224 -15.75 17.24 -14.20
N VAL A 225 -15.25 16.22 -13.52
CA VAL A 225 -13.85 15.80 -13.65
C VAL A 225 -13.81 14.35 -14.06
N PHE A 226 -13.11 14.04 -15.15
CA PHE A 226 -12.77 12.68 -15.54
C PHE A 226 -11.32 12.41 -15.16
N ASN A 227 -11.09 11.32 -14.46
CA ASN A 227 -9.76 10.82 -14.16
C ASN A 227 -9.52 9.53 -14.94
N PHE A 228 -8.49 9.49 -15.76
CA PHE A 228 -8.12 8.27 -16.49
C PHE A 228 -7.37 7.29 -15.63
N THR A 229 -6.51 7.78 -14.77
CA THR A 229 -5.77 6.96 -13.83
C THR A 229 -5.91 7.61 -12.47
N GLN A 230 -6.67 7.00 -11.61
CA GLN A 230 -6.66 7.33 -10.20
C GLN A 230 -6.09 6.13 -9.46
N LEU A 231 -4.86 6.29 -9.01
CA LEU A 231 -4.33 5.41 -8.00
C LEU A 231 -4.94 5.83 -6.68
N HIS A 232 -5.62 4.89 -6.04
CA HIS A 232 -6.25 5.14 -4.76
C HIS A 232 -5.23 5.19 -3.64
N TYR A 233 -5.53 6.01 -2.65
CA TYR A 233 -4.91 6.09 -1.33
C TYR A 233 -4.61 4.73 -0.68
N GLU A 234 -5.38 3.70 -1.01
CA GLU A 234 -5.25 2.36 -0.45
C GLU A 234 -4.28 1.44 -1.22
N GLU A 235 -3.80 1.88 -2.38
CA GLU A 235 -3.03 1.05 -3.30
C GLU A 235 -1.60 1.57 -3.52
N PHE A 236 -1.12 2.50 -2.76
CA PHE A 236 0.17 3.19 -2.87
C PHE A 236 1.20 2.45 -3.73
N PRO A 237 1.26 2.73 -5.01
CA PRO A 237 2.23 2.08 -5.87
C PRO A 237 3.59 2.73 -5.67
N PHE A 238 4.61 1.90 -5.66
CA PHE A 238 5.95 2.36 -5.88
C PHE A 238 6.19 2.52 -7.37
N PHE A 239 6.68 3.68 -7.75
CA PHE A 239 7.18 3.91 -9.08
C PHE A 239 8.70 3.92 -9.02
N GLU A 240 9.31 2.90 -9.60
CA GLU A 240 10.74 2.87 -9.74
C GLU A 240 11.19 3.95 -10.75
N LYS A 241 12.42 4.43 -10.57
CA LYS A 241 13.05 5.33 -11.55
C LYS A 241 12.95 4.75 -12.95
N GLY A 242 12.55 5.56 -13.90
CA GLY A 242 12.36 5.16 -15.28
C GLY A 242 11.00 4.53 -15.57
N THR A 243 10.11 4.38 -14.58
CA THR A 243 8.73 3.91 -14.82
C THR A 243 8.02 4.88 -15.76
N ARG A 244 7.36 4.34 -16.78
CA ARG A 244 6.67 5.09 -17.83
C ARG A 244 5.18 4.77 -17.80
N LEU A 245 4.37 5.82 -17.65
CA LEU A 245 2.92 5.78 -17.79
C LEU A 245 2.53 6.49 -19.08
N GLY A 246 1.86 5.80 -19.98
CA GLY A 246 1.44 6.38 -21.24
C GLY A 246 -0.05 6.22 -21.50
N VAL A 247 -0.69 7.30 -21.96
CA VAL A 247 -2.09 7.29 -22.39
C VAL A 247 -2.17 8.00 -23.75
N ARG A 248 -2.85 7.38 -24.70
CA ARG A 248 -3.25 8.03 -25.96
C ARG A 248 -4.75 8.22 -25.96
N MET A 249 -5.16 9.40 -26.40
CA MET A 249 -6.57 9.77 -26.48
C MET A 249 -6.86 10.43 -27.82
N TRP A 250 -8.08 10.23 -28.31
CA TRP A 250 -8.59 10.96 -29.45
C TRP A 250 -9.85 11.70 -29.06
N PHE A 251 -9.96 12.91 -29.55
CA PHE A 251 -11.13 13.78 -29.37
C PHE A 251 -11.68 14.13 -30.73
N LYS A 252 -12.98 13.89 -30.93
CA LYS A 252 -13.69 14.27 -32.15
C LYS A 252 -15.05 14.85 -31.79
N LEU A 253 -15.33 16.05 -32.31
CA LEU A 253 -16.63 16.70 -32.13
C LEU A 253 -17.54 16.25 -33.26
N ILE A 254 -18.74 15.78 -32.90
CA ILE A 254 -19.76 15.29 -33.83
C ILE A 254 -21.11 15.98 -33.58
N ASP A 255 -21.99 15.96 -34.58
CA ASP A 255 -23.35 16.42 -34.47
C ASP A 255 -24.22 15.52 -33.56
N GLY A 256 -25.24 16.09 -32.97
CA GLY A 256 -26.15 15.40 -32.06
C GLY A 256 -25.83 15.62 -30.59
N GLY A 257 -26.74 16.30 -29.86
CA GLY A 257 -26.57 16.66 -28.44
C GLY A 257 -27.06 15.61 -27.46
N ALA A 258 -27.47 14.44 -27.95
CA ALA A 258 -27.92 13.28 -27.14
C ALA A 258 -27.45 11.98 -27.77
N PHE A 259 -27.45 10.93 -26.98
CA PHE A 259 -27.05 9.61 -27.47
C PHE A 259 -28.04 9.05 -28.49
N SER A 260 -27.51 8.49 -29.56
CA SER A 260 -28.20 7.62 -30.51
C SER A 260 -27.20 6.63 -31.10
N GLU A 261 -27.71 5.67 -31.89
CA GLU A 261 -26.81 4.71 -32.54
C GLU A 261 -25.90 5.36 -33.58
N VAL A 262 -26.27 6.52 -34.12
CA VAL A 262 -25.39 7.29 -35.00
C VAL A 262 -24.13 7.74 -34.28
N GLN A 263 -24.24 8.21 -33.04
CA GLN A 263 -23.09 8.60 -32.25
C GLN A 263 -22.24 7.39 -31.86
N ALA A 264 -22.87 6.26 -31.54
CA ALA A 264 -22.14 5.01 -31.25
C ALA A 264 -21.35 4.53 -32.47
N GLU A 265 -21.95 4.62 -33.68
CA GLU A 265 -21.28 4.27 -34.92
C GLU A 265 -20.12 5.22 -35.24
N ALA A 266 -20.26 6.50 -34.93
CA ALA A 266 -19.14 7.45 -35.08
C ALA A 266 -17.96 7.10 -34.18
N VAL A 267 -18.20 6.59 -32.96
CA VAL A 267 -17.13 6.09 -32.07
C VAL A 267 -16.44 4.86 -32.67
N ARG A 268 -17.22 3.90 -33.18
CA ARG A 268 -16.68 2.68 -33.81
C ARG A 268 -15.86 3.02 -35.07
N THR A 269 -16.36 3.95 -35.87
CA THR A 269 -15.67 4.44 -37.08
C THR A 269 -14.34 5.09 -36.73
N LEU A 270 -14.31 5.98 -35.73
CA LEU A 270 -13.07 6.60 -35.25
C LEU A 270 -12.11 5.51 -34.74
N ALA A 271 -12.60 4.58 -33.91
CA ALA A 271 -11.78 3.51 -33.35
C ALA A 271 -11.15 2.62 -34.44
N ALA A 272 -11.91 2.30 -35.48
CA ALA A 272 -11.41 1.55 -36.63
C ALA A 272 -10.36 2.35 -37.43
N ALA A 273 -10.63 3.62 -37.70
CA ALA A 273 -9.72 4.50 -38.46
C ALA A 273 -8.36 4.64 -37.76
N VAL A 274 -8.35 4.87 -36.46
CA VAL A 274 -7.11 5.06 -35.70
C VAL A 274 -6.43 3.73 -35.29
N GLY A 275 -7.00 2.57 -35.71
CA GLY A 275 -6.48 1.27 -35.34
C GLY A 275 -6.48 1.02 -33.83
N ALA A 276 -7.39 1.72 -33.12
CA ALA A 276 -7.61 1.44 -31.71
C ALA A 276 -8.13 0.01 -31.60
N LYS A 277 -7.22 -0.92 -31.38
CA LYS A 277 -7.53 -2.35 -31.33
C LYS A 277 -8.66 -2.58 -30.34
N ASP A 278 -9.55 -3.50 -30.67
CA ASP A 278 -10.38 -4.15 -29.67
C ASP A 278 -9.46 -4.71 -28.59
N ALA A 279 -9.20 -3.85 -27.66
CA ALA A 279 -8.68 -4.36 -26.45
C ALA A 279 -9.93 -4.93 -25.74
N ALA A 280 -10.18 -6.14 -25.97
CA ALA A 280 -10.01 -6.97 -24.81
C ALA A 280 -8.76 -6.42 -24.15
N PHE A 281 -8.88 -5.44 -23.24
CA PHE A 281 -7.75 -4.94 -22.47
C PHE A 281 -6.87 -6.13 -22.34
N SER A 282 -5.81 -6.23 -23.18
CA SER A 282 -5.15 -7.49 -23.17
C SER A 282 -4.60 -7.56 -21.77
N ALA A 283 -5.26 -8.35 -20.95
CA ALA A 283 -4.77 -8.79 -19.68
C ALA A 283 -3.26 -9.06 -19.81
N LYS A 284 -2.81 -9.55 -20.95
CA LYS A 284 -1.42 -9.84 -21.30
C LYS A 284 -0.40 -8.71 -21.08
N ALA A 285 -0.72 -7.45 -21.19
CA ALA A 285 0.28 -6.39 -20.98
C ALA A 285 0.42 -6.00 -19.50
N LEU A 286 -0.63 -6.23 -18.69
CA LEU A 286 -0.63 -6.10 -17.23
C LEU A 286 -0.38 -7.45 -16.55
N ASP A 287 -0.71 -8.56 -17.20
CA ASP A 287 -0.51 -9.92 -16.72
C ASP A 287 0.98 -10.30 -16.64
N GLY A 288 1.84 -9.72 -17.45
CA GLY A 288 3.24 -10.11 -17.53
C GLY A 288 3.95 -10.13 -16.16
N GLU A 289 3.82 -9.08 -15.36
CA GLU A 289 4.51 -9.05 -14.05
C GLU A 289 3.87 -9.97 -12.99
N TYR A 290 2.60 -10.33 -13.15
CA TYR A 290 1.88 -11.16 -12.18
C TYR A 290 1.69 -12.59 -12.63
N ALA A 291 1.56 -12.80 -13.91
CA ALA A 291 1.59 -14.13 -14.48
C ALA A 291 3.02 -14.73 -14.42
N GLU A 292 4.03 -13.88 -14.42
CA GLU A 292 5.43 -14.32 -14.39
C GLU A 292 5.94 -14.50 -12.96
N PRO A 293 6.66 -15.59 -12.68
CA PRO A 293 7.33 -15.81 -11.40
C PRO A 293 8.46 -14.80 -11.19
N SER A 294 8.96 -14.71 -9.94
CA SER A 294 10.13 -13.89 -9.65
C SER A 294 11.42 -14.47 -10.27
N GLY A 295 12.47 -13.66 -10.34
CA GLY A 295 13.80 -14.13 -10.73
C GLY A 295 14.45 -15.13 -9.74
N LEU A 296 13.81 -15.36 -8.58
CA LEU A 296 14.23 -16.34 -7.56
C LEU A 296 13.47 -17.66 -7.67
N ALA A 297 12.41 -17.72 -8.48
CA ALA A 297 11.61 -18.91 -8.66
C ALA A 297 12.34 -19.97 -9.48
N ALA A 298 12.11 -21.24 -9.17
CA ALA A 298 12.68 -22.34 -9.93
C ALA A 298 11.74 -23.55 -9.94
N ARG A 299 11.62 -24.20 -11.10
CA ARG A 299 10.93 -25.46 -11.24
C ARG A 299 11.74 -26.56 -10.58
N LEU A 300 11.07 -27.39 -9.80
CA LEU A 300 11.63 -28.51 -9.07
C LEU A 300 11.32 -29.82 -9.77
N PRO A 301 12.08 -30.90 -9.54
CA PRO A 301 11.70 -32.23 -9.95
C PRO A 301 10.33 -32.58 -9.38
N GLY A 302 9.39 -32.99 -10.20
CA GLY A 302 8.03 -33.33 -9.86
C GLY A 302 7.66 -34.75 -10.31
N ALA A 303 6.45 -35.19 -10.00
CA ALA A 303 5.85 -36.40 -10.55
C ALA A 303 5.25 -36.11 -11.95
N GLU A 304 5.03 -37.16 -12.74
CA GLU A 304 4.29 -37.03 -14.00
C GLU A 304 2.92 -36.41 -13.78
N GLY A 305 2.55 -35.46 -14.61
CA GLY A 305 1.27 -34.73 -14.47
C GLY A 305 1.25 -33.66 -13.36
N LEU A 306 2.35 -33.39 -12.65
CA LEU A 306 2.45 -32.36 -11.63
C LEU A 306 3.52 -31.32 -12.00
N SER A 307 3.13 -30.08 -12.19
CA SER A 307 4.08 -28.97 -12.20
C SER A 307 4.36 -28.53 -10.77
N LEU A 308 5.60 -28.71 -10.33
CA LEU A 308 6.09 -28.33 -9.00
C LEU A 308 7.19 -27.28 -9.12
N TRP A 309 7.11 -26.22 -8.34
CA TRP A 309 8.11 -25.16 -8.35
C TRP A 309 8.17 -24.43 -7.01
N THR A 310 9.26 -23.71 -6.78
CA THR A 310 9.44 -22.87 -5.59
C THR A 310 9.41 -21.39 -5.95
N GLU A 311 8.86 -20.59 -5.03
CA GLU A 311 8.81 -19.13 -5.14
C GLU A 311 9.18 -18.49 -3.79
N THR A 312 9.70 -17.27 -3.84
CA THR A 312 9.93 -16.47 -2.64
C THR A 312 8.61 -15.96 -2.04
N PRO A 313 8.48 -15.83 -0.71
CA PRO A 313 7.31 -15.21 -0.10
C PRO A 313 7.12 -13.73 -0.48
N MET A 314 8.17 -13.09 -0.98
CA MET A 314 8.12 -11.70 -1.47
C MET A 314 7.32 -11.52 -2.77
N LYS A 315 6.91 -12.63 -3.41
CA LYS A 315 6.11 -12.65 -4.63
C LYS A 315 4.77 -13.34 -4.37
N ARG A 316 3.66 -12.72 -4.78
CA ARG A 316 2.37 -13.41 -4.78
C ARG A 316 2.30 -14.40 -5.93
N VAL A 317 1.75 -15.55 -5.65
CA VAL A 317 1.36 -16.55 -6.65
C VAL A 317 -0.15 -16.51 -6.81
N TYR A 318 -0.62 -16.40 -8.04
CA TYR A 318 -2.04 -16.40 -8.38
C TYR A 318 -2.46 -17.77 -8.95
N PRO A 319 -3.76 -18.07 -9.06
CA PRO A 319 -4.21 -19.35 -9.64
C PRO A 319 -3.59 -19.62 -11.01
N GLY A 320 -3.44 -18.59 -11.83
CA GLY A 320 -2.88 -18.67 -13.19
C GLY A 320 -1.41 -18.25 -13.34
N THR A 321 -0.65 -18.04 -12.25
CA THR A 321 0.79 -17.74 -12.36
C THR A 321 1.53 -18.88 -13.04
N HIS A 322 2.33 -18.57 -14.05
CA HIS A 322 3.09 -19.57 -14.80
C HIS A 322 4.23 -20.15 -13.96
N ALA A 323 4.51 -21.43 -14.16
CA ALA A 323 5.69 -22.04 -13.59
C ALA A 323 6.97 -21.44 -14.22
N PRO A 324 8.05 -21.22 -13.44
CA PRO A 324 9.28 -20.62 -13.96
C PRO A 324 9.94 -21.48 -15.03
N SER A 325 10.68 -20.85 -15.94
CA SER A 325 11.55 -21.56 -16.88
C SER A 325 12.85 -22.06 -16.25
N ALA A 326 13.36 -21.34 -15.24
CA ALA A 326 14.52 -21.75 -14.47
C ALA A 326 14.23 -23.05 -13.72
N THR A 327 15.23 -23.92 -13.60
CA THR A 327 15.14 -25.20 -12.89
C THR A 327 16.13 -25.26 -11.74
N ALA A 328 15.77 -25.97 -10.67
CA ALA A 328 16.66 -26.27 -9.56
C ALA A 328 16.44 -27.71 -9.07
N SER A 329 17.48 -28.31 -8.51
CA SER A 329 17.40 -29.64 -7.90
C SER A 329 16.88 -29.62 -6.47
N ALA A 330 16.84 -28.44 -5.82
CA ALA A 330 16.41 -28.24 -4.45
C ALA A 330 15.83 -26.85 -4.24
N VAL A 331 14.98 -26.69 -3.27
CA VAL A 331 14.65 -25.37 -2.68
C VAL A 331 15.88 -24.84 -1.98
N LYS A 332 16.22 -23.57 -2.17
CA LYS A 332 17.36 -22.93 -1.50
C LYS A 332 16.88 -21.73 -0.72
N ILE A 333 17.15 -21.74 0.59
CA ILE A 333 16.87 -20.64 1.50
C ILE A 333 18.10 -20.29 2.32
N GLU A 334 18.17 -19.08 2.82
CA GLU A 334 19.31 -18.56 3.58
C GLU A 334 18.82 -17.81 4.81
N SER A 335 19.42 -18.09 5.97
CA SER A 335 19.05 -17.41 7.23
C SER A 335 20.26 -17.18 8.12
N ALA A 336 20.11 -16.30 9.10
CA ALA A 336 20.96 -16.26 10.27
C ALA A 336 20.50 -17.32 11.30
N ALA A 337 21.29 -17.57 12.35
CA ALA A 337 20.80 -18.25 13.53
C ALA A 337 19.79 -17.34 14.27
N ASN A 338 18.83 -17.91 14.98
CA ASN A 338 17.70 -17.25 15.60
C ASN A 338 16.81 -16.48 14.60
N GLU A 339 16.67 -17.01 13.38
CA GLU A 339 15.84 -16.45 12.31
C GLU A 339 14.90 -17.50 11.72
N ARG A 340 13.71 -17.04 11.30
CA ARG A 340 12.79 -17.80 10.46
C ARG A 340 12.89 -17.31 9.02
N GLU A 341 13.06 -18.22 8.09
CA GLU A 341 13.00 -17.89 6.67
C GLU A 341 11.93 -18.74 6.00
N SER A 342 11.23 -18.16 5.04
CA SER A 342 10.10 -18.78 4.40
C SER A 342 10.35 -19.00 2.90
N PHE A 343 9.63 -19.96 2.33
CA PHE A 343 9.54 -20.20 0.89
C PHE A 343 8.15 -20.72 0.55
N GLN A 344 7.79 -20.63 -0.72
CA GLN A 344 6.55 -21.20 -1.22
C GLN A 344 6.87 -22.43 -2.07
N LEU A 345 6.12 -23.53 -1.88
CA LEU A 345 6.01 -24.62 -2.83
C LEU A 345 4.67 -24.48 -3.55
N VAL A 346 4.72 -24.49 -4.86
CA VAL A 346 3.53 -24.35 -5.71
C VAL A 346 3.29 -25.65 -6.46
N LEU A 347 2.12 -26.21 -6.26
CA LEU A 347 1.66 -27.44 -6.89
C LEU A 347 0.57 -27.10 -7.90
N ASN A 348 0.77 -27.53 -9.15
CA ASN A 348 -0.22 -27.38 -10.22
C ASN A 348 -0.38 -28.72 -10.94
N PRO A 349 -1.35 -29.55 -10.55
CA PRO A 349 -1.60 -30.84 -11.17
C PRO A 349 -2.38 -30.68 -12.49
N GLN A 350 -2.06 -31.50 -13.48
CA GLN A 350 -2.80 -31.56 -14.74
C GLN A 350 -4.21 -32.13 -14.58
N SER A 351 -4.40 -33.02 -13.62
CA SER A 351 -5.68 -33.59 -13.20
C SER A 351 -5.91 -33.33 -11.73
N ALA A 352 -7.16 -33.21 -11.29
CA ALA A 352 -7.46 -33.02 -9.87
C ALA A 352 -6.78 -34.12 -9.03
N ALA A 353 -6.15 -33.71 -7.92
CA ALA A 353 -5.37 -34.57 -7.05
C ALA A 353 -5.70 -34.31 -5.57
N ARG A 354 -5.34 -35.23 -4.67
CA ARG A 354 -5.50 -35.06 -3.23
C ARG A 354 -4.15 -34.98 -2.56
N LEU A 355 -3.82 -33.80 -2.04
CA LEU A 355 -2.69 -33.62 -1.12
C LEU A 355 -3.12 -34.14 0.26
N LYS A 356 -2.42 -35.14 0.81
CA LYS A 356 -2.76 -35.70 2.09
C LYS A 356 -1.91 -35.11 3.21
N SER A 357 -0.60 -35.01 2.98
CA SER A 357 0.32 -34.47 4.00
C SER A 357 1.58 -33.87 3.36
N VAL A 358 2.24 -33.00 4.13
CA VAL A 358 3.61 -32.53 3.86
C VAL A 358 4.38 -32.57 5.15
N THR A 359 5.50 -33.26 5.14
CA THR A 359 6.38 -33.44 6.33
C THR A 359 7.83 -33.14 5.97
N PHE A 360 8.57 -32.64 6.92
CA PHE A 360 10.01 -32.42 6.74
C PHE A 360 10.82 -33.50 7.46
N SER A 361 11.95 -33.87 6.88
CA SER A 361 13.02 -34.54 7.63
C SER A 361 13.80 -33.53 8.47
N ASP A 362 14.61 -33.99 9.41
CA ASP A 362 15.62 -33.15 10.05
C ASP A 362 16.54 -32.53 9.01
N PHE A 363 16.92 -31.27 9.24
CA PHE A 363 17.91 -30.55 8.45
C PHE A 363 19.30 -30.88 9.00
N VAL A 364 20.14 -31.58 8.24
CA VAL A 364 21.42 -32.10 8.68
C VAL A 364 22.56 -31.45 7.88
N SER A 365 23.55 -30.91 8.58
CA SER A 365 24.78 -30.39 7.98
C SER A 365 25.81 -31.46 7.73
N ALA A 366 26.85 -31.15 6.92
CA ALA A 366 27.93 -32.12 6.59
C ALA A 366 28.73 -32.57 7.81
N ASP A 367 28.79 -31.75 8.86
CA ASP A 367 29.47 -32.04 10.14
C ASP A 367 28.54 -32.68 11.17
N GLY A 368 27.31 -33.04 10.79
CA GLY A 368 26.35 -33.74 11.62
C GLY A 368 25.53 -32.84 12.58
N ALA A 369 25.61 -31.52 12.45
CA ALA A 369 24.71 -30.65 13.21
C ALA A 369 23.28 -30.78 12.68
N VAL A 370 22.30 -30.70 13.58
CA VAL A 370 20.90 -30.97 13.28
C VAL A 370 20.02 -29.79 13.69
N ILE A 371 19.14 -29.37 12.77
CA ILE A 371 17.96 -28.57 13.05
C ILE A 371 16.77 -29.55 12.94
N ALA A 372 16.07 -29.77 14.04
CA ALA A 372 14.97 -30.75 14.08
C ALA A 372 13.83 -30.36 13.12
N ALA A 373 13.22 -31.35 12.51
CA ALA A 373 12.08 -31.19 11.59
C ALA A 373 10.92 -30.38 12.21
N THR A 374 10.75 -30.41 13.54
CA THR A 374 9.76 -29.64 14.28
C THR A 374 9.96 -28.12 14.18
N ASN A 375 11.10 -27.65 13.69
CA ASN A 375 11.35 -26.26 13.38
C ASN A 375 10.81 -25.83 12.00
N ALA A 376 10.31 -26.77 11.21
CA ALA A 376 9.64 -26.48 9.95
C ALA A 376 8.12 -26.50 10.09
N GLN A 377 7.45 -25.55 9.48
CA GLN A 377 5.99 -25.44 9.46
C GLN A 377 5.49 -25.32 8.03
N VAL A 378 4.31 -25.86 7.77
CA VAL A 378 3.66 -25.78 6.44
C VAL A 378 2.21 -25.34 6.60
N TRP A 379 1.81 -24.42 5.77
CA TRP A 379 0.45 -23.93 5.67
C TRP A 379 0.01 -23.92 4.20
N ARG A 380 -1.21 -24.39 3.95
CA ARG A 380 -1.83 -24.12 2.64
C ARG A 380 -2.35 -22.68 2.63
N LEU A 381 -2.09 -21.91 1.59
CA LEU A 381 -2.71 -20.62 1.43
C LEU A 381 -4.06 -20.75 0.73
N GLY A 382 -5.10 -20.23 1.37
CA GLY A 382 -6.42 -20.07 0.79
C GLY A 382 -6.48 -18.78 -0.02
N TYR A 383 -7.15 -18.84 -1.16
CA TYR A 383 -7.43 -17.67 -1.96
C TYR A 383 -8.63 -16.90 -1.42
N GLU A 384 -8.50 -15.60 -1.34
CA GLU A 384 -9.54 -14.66 -0.95
C GLU A 384 -9.84 -13.69 -2.07
N THR A 385 -11.10 -13.31 -2.24
CA THR A 385 -11.51 -12.36 -3.26
C THR A 385 -11.40 -10.93 -2.79
N VAL A 386 -10.93 -10.05 -3.64
CA VAL A 386 -10.99 -8.60 -3.45
C VAL A 386 -12.02 -7.99 -4.40
N ALA A 387 -12.59 -6.83 -4.03
CA ALA A 387 -13.50 -6.14 -4.94
C ALA A 387 -12.77 -5.80 -6.25
N GLU A 388 -13.42 -6.00 -7.38
CA GLU A 388 -12.87 -5.72 -8.71
C GLU A 388 -12.32 -4.28 -8.83
N THR A 389 -12.96 -3.32 -8.16
CA THR A 389 -12.50 -1.94 -8.06
C THR A 389 -11.18 -1.77 -7.31
N LYS A 390 -10.79 -2.76 -6.49
CA LYS A 390 -9.54 -2.79 -5.72
C LYS A 390 -8.51 -3.74 -6.33
N ALA A 391 -8.91 -4.57 -7.31
CA ALA A 391 -7.97 -5.43 -8.00
C ALA A 391 -6.93 -4.56 -8.72
N ILE A 392 -5.66 -4.75 -8.39
CA ILE A 392 -4.54 -4.04 -9.01
C ILE A 392 -4.41 -4.47 -10.47
N PHE A 393 -4.85 -5.72 -10.74
CA PHE A 393 -4.75 -6.36 -12.04
C PHE A 393 -6.13 -6.67 -12.60
N ARG A 394 -6.21 -6.62 -13.91
CA ARG A 394 -7.42 -6.98 -14.60
C ARG A 394 -7.75 -8.44 -14.47
N GLY A 395 -8.97 -8.68 -14.01
CA GLY A 395 -9.50 -10.01 -13.87
C GLY A 395 -8.97 -10.81 -12.70
N GLU A 396 -7.86 -10.37 -12.07
CA GLU A 396 -7.32 -11.07 -10.92
C GLU A 396 -7.90 -10.50 -9.64
N THR A 397 -8.90 -11.16 -9.12
CA THR A 397 -9.59 -10.83 -7.88
C THR A 397 -9.24 -11.80 -6.73
N TRP A 398 -8.44 -12.83 -7.02
CA TRP A 398 -8.08 -13.87 -6.08
C TRP A 398 -6.68 -13.69 -5.53
N PHE A 399 -6.56 -13.54 -4.22
CA PHE A 399 -5.28 -13.33 -3.53
C PHE A 399 -5.05 -14.43 -2.50
N ALA A 400 -3.94 -15.13 -2.61
CA ALA A 400 -3.51 -16.09 -1.60
C ALA A 400 -3.16 -15.33 -0.32
N ASP A 401 -3.92 -15.57 0.76
CA ASP A 401 -3.75 -14.84 2.02
C ASP A 401 -4.03 -15.66 3.28
N ARG A 402 -5.09 -16.46 3.28
CA ARG A 402 -5.51 -17.23 4.48
C ARG A 402 -4.58 -18.41 4.72
N MET A 403 -4.01 -18.50 5.92
CA MET A 403 -3.19 -19.63 6.33
C MET A 403 -4.08 -20.75 6.86
N ILE A 404 -4.13 -21.86 6.16
CA ILE A 404 -4.97 -23.02 6.45
C ILE A 404 -4.08 -24.18 6.88
N PRO A 405 -4.29 -24.78 8.08
CA PRO A 405 -3.60 -25.99 8.48
C PRO A 405 -3.81 -27.14 7.48
N LEU A 406 -2.84 -28.02 7.34
CA LEU A 406 -2.92 -29.20 6.47
C LEU A 406 -3.43 -30.48 7.18
N ASP A 407 -3.95 -30.37 8.39
CA ASP A 407 -4.35 -31.51 9.24
C ASP A 407 -5.36 -32.44 8.56
N GLY A 408 -6.17 -31.94 7.63
CA GLY A 408 -7.12 -32.73 6.84
C GLY A 408 -6.71 -32.95 5.37
N GLY A 409 -5.49 -32.55 5.00
CA GLY A 409 -5.05 -32.51 3.60
C GLY A 409 -5.79 -31.44 2.79
N ALA A 410 -5.65 -31.47 1.46
CA ALA A 410 -6.28 -30.51 0.57
C ALA A 410 -6.59 -31.11 -0.82
N ASP A 411 -7.72 -30.75 -1.39
CA ASP A 411 -7.98 -31.01 -2.80
C ASP A 411 -7.23 -30.00 -3.65
N LEU A 412 -6.57 -30.47 -4.69
CA LEU A 412 -5.84 -29.70 -5.65
C LEU A 412 -6.62 -29.67 -6.96
N PRO A 413 -7.18 -28.52 -7.37
CA PRO A 413 -7.88 -28.42 -8.66
C PRO A 413 -6.94 -28.63 -9.84
N ALA A 414 -7.45 -29.24 -10.91
CA ALA A 414 -6.70 -29.43 -12.14
C ALA A 414 -6.33 -28.07 -12.78
N GLY A 415 -5.06 -27.89 -13.13
CA GLY A 415 -4.57 -26.71 -13.83
C GLY A 415 -4.48 -25.42 -12.98
N GLU A 416 -4.76 -25.49 -11.67
CA GLU A 416 -4.67 -24.33 -10.77
C GLU A 416 -3.50 -24.46 -9.79
N ASN A 417 -2.90 -23.32 -9.46
CA ASN A 417 -1.83 -23.27 -8.47
C ASN A 417 -2.40 -23.41 -7.05
N THR A 418 -1.89 -24.40 -6.33
CA THR A 418 -2.04 -24.49 -4.88
C THR A 418 -0.73 -24.15 -4.19
N ILE A 419 -0.76 -23.25 -3.22
CA ILE A 419 0.43 -22.70 -2.56
C ILE A 419 0.57 -23.30 -1.18
N LEU A 420 1.75 -23.84 -0.92
CA LEU A 420 2.19 -24.22 0.42
C LEU A 420 3.22 -23.18 0.88
N HIS A 421 2.88 -22.44 1.92
CA HIS A 421 3.79 -21.54 2.61
C HIS A 421 4.56 -22.34 3.66
N CYS A 422 5.86 -22.47 3.47
CA CYS A 422 6.76 -23.21 4.33
C CYS A 422 7.69 -22.24 5.05
N THR A 423 7.87 -22.43 6.35
CA THR A 423 8.78 -21.64 7.18
C THR A 423 9.72 -22.57 7.94
N VAL A 424 11.01 -22.24 7.96
CA VAL A 424 12.02 -22.97 8.73
C VAL A 424 12.65 -22.02 9.74
N PHE A 425 12.69 -22.42 11.01
CA PHE A 425 13.38 -21.70 12.07
C PHE A 425 14.79 -22.27 12.27
N ALA A 426 15.81 -21.47 12.16
CA ALA A 426 17.16 -21.79 12.61
C ALA A 426 17.31 -21.34 14.07
N PRO A 427 17.29 -22.24 15.07
CA PRO A 427 17.34 -21.85 16.49
C PRO A 427 18.59 -21.04 16.84
N SER A 428 18.51 -20.29 17.95
CA SER A 428 19.68 -19.64 18.55
C SER A 428 20.80 -20.65 18.81
N GLY A 429 22.05 -20.28 18.48
CA GLY A 429 23.21 -21.17 18.60
C GLY A 429 23.35 -22.19 17.47
N THR A 430 22.48 -22.12 16.42
CA THR A 430 22.68 -22.97 15.22
C THR A 430 24.02 -22.64 14.57
N ARG A 431 24.87 -23.66 14.33
CA ARG A 431 26.17 -23.48 13.70
C ARG A 431 25.98 -23.04 12.22
N ALA A 432 26.87 -22.16 11.77
CA ALA A 432 26.91 -21.78 10.36
C ALA A 432 27.24 -22.98 9.46
N GLY A 433 26.58 -23.06 8.31
CA GLY A 433 26.79 -24.17 7.37
C GLY A 433 25.59 -24.43 6.48
N LEU A 434 25.75 -25.35 5.56
CA LEU A 434 24.70 -25.82 4.68
C LEU A 434 24.02 -27.05 5.27
N TYR A 435 22.74 -26.92 5.59
CA TYR A 435 21.88 -27.99 6.09
C TYR A 435 20.98 -28.51 4.97
N ARG A 436 20.78 -29.83 4.91
CA ARG A 436 19.96 -30.51 3.93
C ARG A 436 18.83 -31.26 4.58
N ALA A 437 17.66 -31.15 3.99
CA ALA A 437 16.45 -31.87 4.39
C ALA A 437 15.64 -32.25 3.16
N LYS A 438 14.54 -32.97 3.39
CA LYS A 438 13.52 -33.26 2.39
C LYS A 438 12.16 -32.81 2.91
N ALA A 439 11.37 -32.18 2.06
CA ALA A 439 9.94 -32.06 2.23
C ALA A 439 9.29 -33.24 1.51
N ALA A 440 8.70 -34.16 2.26
CA ALA A 440 7.99 -35.32 1.73
C ALA A 440 6.52 -34.94 1.56
N ILE A 441 6.04 -34.95 0.32
CA ILE A 441 4.66 -34.61 -0.08
C ILE A 441 3.94 -35.90 -0.41
N GLU A 442 2.82 -36.18 0.27
CA GLU A 442 1.94 -37.32 -0.03
C GLU A 442 0.78 -36.85 -0.91
N LEU A 443 0.77 -37.31 -2.16
CA LEU A 443 -0.20 -36.94 -3.20
C LEU A 443 -0.86 -38.21 -3.76
N ASP A 444 -2.19 -38.35 -3.64
CA ASP A 444 -2.95 -39.51 -4.11
C ASP A 444 -2.37 -40.88 -3.67
N GLY A 445 -1.74 -40.89 -2.47
CA GLY A 445 -1.09 -42.09 -1.92
C GLY A 445 0.34 -42.33 -2.41
N ALA A 446 0.86 -41.51 -3.33
CA ALA A 446 2.25 -41.53 -3.75
C ALA A 446 3.06 -40.49 -2.98
N TRP A 447 4.36 -40.78 -2.76
CA TRP A 447 5.29 -39.88 -2.08
C TRP A 447 6.22 -39.19 -3.08
N LEU A 448 6.37 -37.89 -2.92
CA LEU A 448 7.32 -37.06 -3.65
C LEU A 448 8.26 -36.37 -2.66
N ASP A 449 9.55 -36.66 -2.77
CA ASP A 449 10.61 -36.02 -1.98
C ASP A 449 11.10 -34.75 -2.68
N VAL A 450 10.98 -33.60 -2.02
CA VAL A 450 11.50 -32.32 -2.47
C VAL A 450 12.72 -31.94 -1.63
N PRO A 451 13.94 -31.93 -2.21
CA PRO A 451 15.13 -31.52 -1.47
C PRO A 451 15.05 -30.04 -1.05
N VAL A 452 15.47 -29.75 0.17
CA VAL A 452 15.57 -28.40 0.73
C VAL A 452 16.96 -28.17 1.28
N GLU A 453 17.59 -27.08 0.86
CA GLU A 453 18.89 -26.63 1.32
C GLU A 453 18.72 -25.30 2.08
N LEU A 454 19.12 -25.31 3.37
CA LEU A 454 19.17 -24.14 4.22
C LEU A 454 20.63 -23.74 4.45
N GLN A 455 21.05 -22.59 3.94
CA GLN A 455 22.33 -21.99 4.28
C GLN A 455 22.18 -21.14 5.54
N VAL A 456 22.73 -21.58 6.65
CA VAL A 456 22.82 -20.76 7.87
C VAL A 456 24.11 -19.95 7.83
N TRP A 457 23.96 -18.62 7.90
CA TRP A 457 25.09 -17.69 7.92
C TRP A 457 25.80 -17.71 9.28
N ASN A 458 27.08 -17.34 9.31
CA ASN A 458 27.79 -17.13 10.57
C ASN A 458 27.39 -15.79 11.22
N VAL A 459 26.10 -15.65 11.48
CA VAL A 459 25.46 -14.50 12.13
C VAL A 459 24.31 -15.02 12.98
N GLU A 460 24.15 -14.47 14.17
CA GLU A 460 23.00 -14.74 15.02
C GLU A 460 22.18 -13.47 15.25
N LEU A 461 20.87 -13.53 15.01
CA LEU A 461 19.99 -12.40 15.28
C LEU A 461 19.79 -12.21 16.79
N PRO A 462 19.74 -10.96 17.28
CA PRO A 462 19.39 -10.68 18.69
C PRO A 462 18.04 -11.28 19.06
N ARG A 463 17.94 -11.82 20.28
CA ARG A 463 16.66 -12.30 20.82
C ARG A 463 15.68 -11.16 21.07
N GLU A 464 16.20 -10.03 21.51
CA GLU A 464 15.40 -8.84 21.77
C GLU A 464 14.89 -8.19 20.48
N ASN A 465 13.62 -7.76 20.51
CA ASN A 465 13.03 -7.02 19.41
C ASN A 465 13.29 -5.53 19.60
N ASN A 466 14.16 -4.97 18.80
CA ASN A 466 14.42 -3.54 18.70
C ASN A 466 13.48 -2.82 17.71
N TYR A 467 12.69 -3.59 16.95
CA TYR A 467 11.60 -3.13 16.11
C TYR A 467 10.28 -3.74 16.58
N ILE A 468 9.30 -2.91 16.93
CA ILE A 468 8.10 -3.35 17.64
C ILE A 468 6.89 -3.27 16.72
N GLY A 469 6.28 -4.41 16.39
CA GLY A 469 4.98 -4.50 15.73
C GLY A 469 3.85 -4.49 16.78
N TYR A 470 3.08 -3.42 16.88
CA TYR A 470 1.91 -3.34 17.75
C TYR A 470 0.61 -3.49 16.96
N MET A 471 -0.14 -4.55 17.26
CA MET A 471 -1.32 -4.99 16.52
C MET A 471 -2.57 -4.84 17.39
N LEU A 472 -3.51 -3.96 16.99
CA LEU A 472 -4.76 -3.79 17.72
C LEU A 472 -5.78 -4.85 17.31
N VAL A 473 -6.37 -5.50 18.30
CA VAL A 473 -7.35 -6.57 18.14
C VAL A 473 -8.63 -6.18 18.86
N TRP A 474 -9.75 -6.11 18.15
CA TRP A 474 -11.01 -5.55 18.65
C TRP A 474 -12.17 -6.55 18.69
N ASN A 475 -12.25 -7.50 17.77
CA ASN A 475 -13.42 -8.34 17.55
C ASN A 475 -13.21 -9.81 17.94
N SER A 476 -11.98 -10.31 17.88
CA SER A 476 -11.72 -11.70 18.22
C SER A 476 -12.15 -12.02 19.67
N PRO A 477 -12.68 -13.23 19.92
CA PRO A 477 -13.14 -13.60 21.26
C PRO A 477 -12.03 -13.49 22.31
N PHE A 478 -12.33 -12.85 23.44
CA PHE A 478 -11.36 -12.74 24.53
C PHE A 478 -10.93 -14.08 25.09
N ALA A 479 -11.82 -15.08 25.05
CA ALA A 479 -11.51 -16.47 25.43
C ALA A 479 -10.37 -17.10 24.58
N LYS A 480 -10.11 -16.58 23.39
CA LYS A 480 -9.01 -17.02 22.50
C LYS A 480 -7.79 -16.09 22.58
N ARG A 481 -7.79 -15.09 23.47
CA ARG A 481 -6.77 -14.06 23.53
C ARG A 481 -5.37 -14.59 23.74
N GLU A 482 -5.19 -15.58 24.57
CA GLU A 482 -3.88 -16.20 24.79
C GLU A 482 -3.29 -16.80 23.51
N GLN A 483 -4.09 -17.51 22.73
CA GLN A 483 -3.66 -18.10 21.47
C GLN A 483 -3.26 -16.99 20.46
N VAL A 484 -4.05 -15.92 20.40
CA VAL A 484 -3.76 -14.75 19.56
C VAL A 484 -2.44 -14.10 19.98
N LEU A 485 -2.24 -13.83 21.28
CA LEU A 485 -1.00 -13.24 21.79
C LEU A 485 0.22 -14.11 21.50
N ARG A 486 0.10 -15.41 21.69
CA ARG A 486 1.17 -16.40 21.40
C ARG A 486 1.54 -16.36 19.93
N ARG A 487 0.56 -16.41 19.03
CA ARG A 487 0.80 -16.42 17.58
C ARG A 487 1.43 -15.11 17.09
N PHE A 488 0.97 -13.96 17.58
CA PHE A 488 1.60 -12.69 17.25
C PHE A 488 3.04 -12.63 17.77
N ALA A 489 3.29 -13.14 18.99
CA ALA A 489 4.63 -13.19 19.55
C ALA A 489 5.58 -14.12 18.76
N GLU A 490 5.09 -15.26 18.25
CA GLU A 490 5.86 -16.14 17.34
C GLU A 490 6.29 -15.40 16.07
N CYS A 491 5.49 -14.44 15.63
CA CYS A 491 5.85 -13.54 14.53
C CYS A 491 6.61 -12.29 15.00
N GLY A 492 7.09 -12.22 16.25
CA GLY A 492 7.83 -11.09 16.80
C GLY A 492 6.98 -9.86 17.12
N MET A 493 5.65 -9.96 17.01
CA MET A 493 4.70 -8.87 17.23
C MET A 493 4.06 -8.92 18.61
N MET A 494 3.54 -7.81 19.08
CA MET A 494 2.68 -7.76 20.26
C MET A 494 1.26 -7.34 19.86
N ALA A 495 0.25 -7.86 20.55
CA ALA A 495 -1.15 -7.51 20.29
C ALA A 495 -1.81 -6.91 21.54
N THR A 496 -2.95 -6.22 21.34
CA THR A 496 -3.74 -5.68 22.45
C THR A 496 -4.18 -6.82 23.38
N VAL A 497 -3.86 -6.69 24.65
CA VAL A 497 -4.16 -7.72 25.66
C VAL A 497 -5.64 -7.69 26.07
N TYR A 498 -6.13 -6.54 26.55
CA TYR A 498 -7.48 -6.40 27.12
C TYR A 498 -8.44 -5.75 26.14
N SER A 499 -8.90 -6.50 25.16
CA SER A 499 -9.87 -6.05 24.16
C SER A 499 -10.57 -7.25 23.52
N GLY A 500 -11.55 -7.00 22.67
CA GLY A 500 -12.26 -8.04 21.94
C GLY A 500 -13.61 -8.40 22.54
N LYS A 501 -14.30 -9.31 21.83
CA LYS A 501 -15.65 -9.79 22.23
C LYS A 501 -15.57 -10.54 23.55
N GLY A 502 -16.28 -10.06 24.57
CA GLY A 502 -16.27 -10.66 25.91
C GLY A 502 -15.12 -10.20 26.81
N ALA A 503 -14.28 -9.26 26.36
CA ALA A 503 -13.31 -8.62 27.24
C ALA A 503 -14.01 -7.83 28.35
N PRO A 504 -13.43 -7.75 29.56
CA PRO A 504 -13.99 -6.98 30.66
C PRO A 504 -14.18 -5.51 30.27
N LYS A 505 -15.34 -4.95 30.59
CA LYS A 505 -15.62 -3.53 30.34
C LYS A 505 -15.16 -2.68 31.49
N ILE A 506 -14.61 -1.50 31.21
CA ILE A 506 -14.11 -0.59 32.23
C ILE A 506 -15.15 -0.28 33.30
N LYS A 507 -16.39 -0.01 32.92
CA LYS A 507 -17.50 0.29 33.87
C LYS A 507 -17.82 -0.86 34.82
N GLU A 508 -17.37 -2.06 34.51
CA GLU A 508 -17.52 -3.25 35.36
C GLU A 508 -16.33 -3.43 36.30
N CYS A 509 -15.21 -2.81 35.95
CA CYS A 509 -13.91 -3.00 36.59
C CYS A 509 -13.42 -1.81 37.39
N PHE A 510 -13.91 -0.60 37.11
CA PHE A 510 -13.44 0.65 37.72
C PHE A 510 -14.60 1.50 38.21
N ASP A 511 -14.64 1.73 39.52
CA ASP A 511 -15.68 2.51 40.21
C ASP A 511 -15.30 3.99 40.42
N ARG A 512 -14.35 4.52 39.67
CA ARG A 512 -13.72 5.84 39.76
C ARG A 512 -12.69 6.00 40.89
N LYS A 513 -12.54 5.03 41.75
CA LYS A 513 -11.57 5.03 42.84
C LYS A 513 -10.68 3.81 42.80
N THR A 514 -11.26 2.63 42.65
CA THR A 514 -10.58 1.34 42.68
C THR A 514 -10.74 0.59 41.37
N LEU A 515 -9.68 -0.06 40.95
CA LEU A 515 -9.65 -0.86 39.74
C LEU A 515 -9.53 -2.35 40.09
N LYS A 516 -10.48 -3.15 39.62
CA LYS A 516 -10.49 -4.62 39.79
C LYS A 516 -10.39 -5.26 38.41
N VAL A 517 -9.16 -5.55 37.98
CA VAL A 517 -8.91 -6.32 36.73
C VAL A 517 -9.22 -7.78 37.01
N PRO A 518 -10.13 -8.45 36.28
CA PRO A 518 -10.65 -9.80 36.63
C PRO A 518 -9.56 -10.85 36.76
N ASP A 519 -8.53 -10.82 35.92
CA ASP A 519 -7.41 -11.76 35.95
C ASP A 519 -6.18 -11.22 36.72
N GLY A 520 -6.31 -10.08 37.40
CA GLY A 520 -5.22 -9.45 38.14
C GLY A 520 -3.98 -9.16 37.28
N PHE A 521 -4.12 -8.91 35.97
CA PHE A 521 -3.06 -8.72 35.00
C PHE A 521 -2.29 -9.99 34.60
N ALA A 522 -2.80 -11.20 34.92
CA ALA A 522 -2.12 -12.46 34.59
C ALA A 522 -1.86 -12.59 33.06
N MET A 523 -2.82 -12.18 32.22
CA MET A 523 -2.67 -12.23 30.75
C MET A 523 -1.58 -11.27 30.26
N ALA A 524 -1.47 -10.06 30.85
CA ALA A 524 -0.40 -9.13 30.53
C ALA A 524 0.96 -9.66 30.98
N GLU A 525 1.02 -10.22 32.17
CA GLU A 525 2.23 -10.85 32.70
C GLU A 525 2.71 -11.99 31.80
N LYS A 526 1.80 -12.86 31.39
CA LYS A 526 2.07 -13.94 30.44
C LYS A 526 2.57 -13.41 29.09
N SER A 527 1.90 -12.40 28.53
CA SER A 527 2.32 -11.77 27.28
C SER A 527 3.75 -11.24 27.34
N VAL A 528 4.12 -10.58 28.44
CA VAL A 528 5.45 -10.00 28.62
C VAL A 528 6.50 -11.05 28.98
N LYS A 529 6.23 -11.89 29.97
CA LYS A 529 7.24 -12.79 30.55
C LYS A 529 7.37 -14.13 29.82
N GLU A 530 6.27 -14.70 29.32
CA GLU A 530 6.31 -15.99 28.63
C GLU A 530 6.43 -15.83 27.12
N PHE A 531 5.68 -14.88 26.51
CA PHE A 531 5.68 -14.68 25.07
C PHE A 531 6.70 -13.64 24.60
N GLY A 532 7.37 -12.92 25.53
CA GLY A 532 8.44 -11.99 25.20
C GLY A 532 7.98 -10.66 24.59
N ALA A 533 6.70 -10.30 24.74
CA ALA A 533 6.24 -8.98 24.30
C ALA A 533 7.02 -7.87 25.02
N PRO A 534 7.62 -6.90 24.27
CA PRO A 534 8.42 -5.84 24.89
C PRO A 534 7.58 -4.92 25.78
N TYR A 535 6.32 -4.71 25.38
CA TYR A 535 5.34 -3.88 26.08
C TYR A 535 3.94 -4.49 26.01
N PHE A 536 3.03 -3.90 26.76
CA PHE A 536 1.59 -4.07 26.56
C PHE A 536 0.85 -2.76 26.81
N SER A 537 -0.29 -2.57 26.14
CA SER A 537 -1.19 -1.45 26.42
C SER A 537 -1.98 -1.72 27.69
N ILE A 538 -2.03 -0.75 28.61
CA ILE A 538 -2.92 -0.87 29.75
C ILE A 538 -4.38 -0.89 29.29
N PRO A 539 -5.27 -1.59 29.97
CA PRO A 539 -6.68 -1.65 29.61
C PRO A 539 -7.31 -0.25 29.68
N TRP A 540 -8.19 0.02 28.71
CA TRP A 540 -9.08 1.19 28.70
C TRP A 540 -8.40 2.57 28.75
N GLY A 541 -7.12 2.66 28.38
CA GLY A 541 -6.35 3.90 28.42
C GLY A 541 -6.50 4.81 27.21
N PHE A 542 -7.49 4.60 26.35
CA PHE A 542 -7.68 5.38 25.12
C PHE A 542 -8.51 6.64 25.36
N MET A 543 -7.94 7.79 25.09
CA MET A 543 -8.66 9.05 25.00
C MET A 543 -8.93 9.33 23.52
N GLY A 544 -10.12 8.96 23.04
CA GLY A 544 -10.47 9.13 21.65
C GLY A 544 -10.54 10.60 21.24
N ALA A 545 -9.87 10.92 20.15
CA ALA A 545 -9.90 12.22 19.51
C ALA A 545 -11.30 12.60 18.96
N TRP A 546 -12.24 11.69 18.95
CA TRP A 546 -13.55 11.79 18.34
C TRP A 546 -14.46 12.86 18.93
N ASN A 547 -14.17 13.37 20.16
CA ASN A 547 -14.96 14.38 20.83
C ASN A 547 -14.28 15.75 20.91
N TRP A 548 -13.44 16.07 19.99
CA TRP A 548 -12.59 17.26 20.00
C TRP A 548 -13.32 18.61 20.06
N ASN A 549 -14.56 18.63 19.59
CA ASN A 549 -15.36 19.87 19.57
C ASN A 549 -16.14 20.11 20.88
N THR A 550 -16.16 19.14 21.80
CA THR A 550 -17.07 19.19 22.96
C THR A 550 -16.36 19.38 24.30
N ASN A 551 -15.03 19.43 24.35
CA ASN A 551 -14.23 19.39 25.59
C ASN A 551 -14.60 18.18 26.49
N LYS A 552 -15.19 17.14 25.90
CA LYS A 552 -15.51 15.88 26.56
C LYS A 552 -14.51 14.85 26.11
N THR A 553 -14.01 14.06 27.05
CA THR A 553 -13.24 12.86 26.71
C THR A 553 -14.13 11.65 26.85
N VAL A 554 -13.94 10.66 26.02
CA VAL A 554 -14.54 9.32 26.20
C VAL A 554 -13.68 8.48 27.15
N PHE A 555 -12.86 9.14 27.97
CA PHE A 555 -12.00 8.47 28.92
C PHE A 555 -12.81 7.44 29.73
N LEU A 556 -12.43 6.20 29.59
CA LEU A 556 -13.07 5.07 30.26
C LEU A 556 -14.58 4.94 30.02
N GLY A 557 -15.12 5.56 28.98
CA GLY A 557 -16.58 5.57 28.73
C GLY A 557 -17.38 6.45 29.68
N LEU A 558 -16.72 7.31 30.45
CA LEU A 558 -17.34 8.14 31.47
C LEU A 558 -17.74 9.55 31.01
N ASN A 559 -17.41 9.92 29.80
CA ASN A 559 -17.79 11.18 29.15
C ASN A 559 -17.42 12.45 29.98
N LEU A 560 -16.27 12.42 30.65
CA LEU A 560 -15.80 13.47 31.52
C LEU A 560 -15.28 14.69 30.74
N LYS A 561 -15.51 15.89 31.28
CA LYS A 561 -14.88 17.10 30.74
C LYS A 561 -13.43 17.16 31.17
N LEU A 562 -12.55 17.39 30.19
CA LEU A 562 -11.11 17.36 30.40
C LEU A 562 -10.59 18.40 31.41
N ASP A 563 -11.24 19.55 31.52
CA ASP A 563 -10.91 20.64 32.43
C ASP A 563 -11.69 20.57 33.75
N SER A 564 -12.41 19.47 34.02
CA SER A 564 -13.18 19.31 35.26
C SER A 564 -12.36 18.65 36.37
N LYS A 565 -12.64 19.06 37.61
CA LYS A 565 -12.09 18.41 38.81
C LYS A 565 -12.42 16.91 38.87
N GLU A 566 -13.62 16.54 38.39
CA GLU A 566 -14.06 15.14 38.30
C GLU A 566 -13.15 14.31 37.38
N PHE A 567 -12.74 14.89 36.25
CA PHE A 567 -11.78 14.24 35.36
C PHE A 567 -10.43 14.06 36.08
N ASP A 568 -9.92 15.13 36.70
CA ASP A 568 -8.59 15.10 37.34
C ASP A 568 -8.55 14.05 38.45
N GLU A 569 -9.55 14.00 39.33
CA GLU A 569 -9.66 13.00 40.40
C GLU A 569 -9.80 11.58 39.85
N THR A 570 -10.67 11.38 38.86
CA THR A 570 -10.92 10.07 38.30
C THR A 570 -9.67 9.53 37.56
N PHE A 571 -8.99 10.38 36.79
CA PHE A 571 -7.80 9.97 36.05
C PHE A 571 -6.62 9.73 36.99
N ALA A 572 -6.43 10.57 38.05
CA ALA A 572 -5.42 10.34 39.06
C ALA A 572 -5.61 9.00 39.79
N ASN A 573 -6.85 8.69 40.19
CA ASN A 573 -7.19 7.41 40.82
C ASN A 573 -6.88 6.23 39.88
N TYR A 574 -7.25 6.34 38.60
CA TYR A 574 -6.98 5.28 37.62
C TYR A 574 -5.49 5.02 37.47
N LEU A 575 -4.69 6.10 37.32
CA LEU A 575 -3.24 6.01 37.19
C LEU A 575 -2.60 5.42 38.46
N GLY A 576 -3.04 5.89 39.65
CA GLY A 576 -2.58 5.38 40.91
C GLY A 576 -2.87 3.89 41.10
N GLU A 577 -4.05 3.43 40.70
CA GLU A 577 -4.44 2.01 40.72
C GLU A 577 -3.59 1.18 39.72
N MET A 578 -3.33 1.71 38.53
CA MET A 578 -2.43 1.06 37.56
C MET A 578 -1.04 0.89 38.15
N LYS A 579 -0.45 1.95 38.69
CA LYS A 579 0.85 1.87 39.36
C LYS A 579 0.84 0.84 40.47
N ARG A 580 -0.11 0.94 41.40
CA ARG A 580 -0.24 0.03 42.57
C ARG A 580 -0.29 -1.45 42.15
N GLN A 581 -0.93 -1.78 41.03
CA GLN A 581 -1.08 -3.16 40.57
C GLN A 581 0.06 -3.64 39.68
N LEU A 582 0.64 -2.78 38.83
CA LEU A 582 1.67 -3.18 37.87
C LEU A 582 3.10 -3.15 38.41
N GLU A 583 3.41 -2.21 39.31
CA GLU A 583 4.77 -2.03 39.87
C GLU A 583 5.28 -3.26 40.62
N PRO A 584 4.51 -3.91 41.52
CA PRO A 584 4.97 -5.11 42.23
C PRO A 584 5.19 -6.30 41.31
N ARG A 585 4.60 -6.30 40.10
CA ARG A 585 4.76 -7.35 39.08
C ARG A 585 5.93 -7.09 38.13
N GLY A 586 6.62 -5.94 38.24
CA GLY A 586 7.63 -5.51 37.30
C GLY A 586 7.06 -5.18 35.91
N LEU A 587 5.77 -4.85 35.82
CA LEU A 587 5.06 -4.61 34.56
C LEU A 587 4.88 -3.11 34.25
N LEU A 588 5.06 -2.21 35.21
CA LEU A 588 4.78 -0.78 35.02
C LEU A 588 5.63 -0.16 33.88
N GLU A 589 6.94 -0.38 33.89
CA GLU A 589 7.85 0.12 32.86
C GLU A 589 7.73 -0.60 31.52
N ARG A 590 7.07 -1.75 31.54
CA ARG A 590 6.74 -2.56 30.35
C ARG A 590 5.32 -2.28 29.84
N SER A 591 4.67 -1.23 30.33
CA SER A 591 3.33 -0.83 29.94
C SER A 591 3.28 0.56 29.33
N PHE A 592 2.28 0.77 28.50
CA PHE A 592 1.97 2.10 27.97
C PHE A 592 0.46 2.36 28.01
N ILE A 593 0.12 3.64 28.12
CA ILE A 593 -1.22 4.15 27.89
C ILE A 593 -1.30 4.70 26.47
N TYR A 594 -2.26 4.22 25.66
CA TYR A 594 -2.57 4.79 24.36
C TYR A 594 -3.42 6.05 24.59
N MET A 595 -2.76 7.19 24.69
CA MET A 595 -3.38 8.41 25.21
C MET A 595 -4.19 9.16 24.16
N TRP A 596 -3.56 9.51 23.05
CA TRP A 596 -4.14 10.37 22.03
C TRP A 596 -4.05 9.76 20.64
N ASP A 597 -5.16 9.85 19.88
CA ASP A 597 -5.24 9.37 18.53
C ASP A 597 -5.44 10.52 17.55
N GLU A 598 -4.65 10.54 16.48
CA GLU A 598 -4.69 11.51 15.38
C GLU A 598 -4.78 12.97 15.86
N MET A 599 -3.95 13.34 16.84
CA MET A 599 -3.90 14.68 17.43
C MET A 599 -3.55 15.77 16.43
N THR A 600 -3.99 16.99 16.78
CA THR A 600 -3.62 18.24 16.12
C THR A 600 -3.19 19.27 17.19
N GLU A 601 -2.55 20.37 16.80
CA GLU A 601 -2.02 21.41 17.70
C GLU A 601 -3.02 21.90 18.77
N ARG A 602 -4.29 22.00 18.41
CA ARG A 602 -5.35 22.41 19.35
C ARG A 602 -5.49 21.49 20.56
N HIS A 603 -4.96 20.26 20.50
CA HIS A 603 -5.01 19.29 21.57
C HIS A 603 -3.78 19.34 22.48
N TYR A 604 -2.73 20.10 22.13
CA TYR A 604 -1.48 20.13 22.88
C TYR A 604 -1.64 20.56 24.34
N PRO A 605 -2.47 21.56 24.69
CA PRO A 605 -2.71 21.88 26.12
C PRO A 605 -3.27 20.69 26.90
N ALA A 606 -4.20 19.95 26.30
CA ALA A 606 -4.78 18.76 26.91
C ALA A 606 -3.79 17.59 27.00
N MET A 607 -2.98 17.41 25.96
CA MET A 607 -1.91 16.42 25.94
C MET A 607 -0.91 16.69 27.08
N ARG A 608 -0.40 17.92 27.20
CA ARG A 608 0.51 18.29 28.31
C ARG A 608 -0.09 17.96 29.66
N LYS A 609 -1.30 18.46 29.94
CA LYS A 609 -2.01 18.19 31.19
C LYS A 609 -2.09 16.69 31.49
N THR A 610 -2.54 15.89 30.55
CA THR A 610 -2.73 14.45 30.77
C THR A 610 -1.41 13.70 30.90
N THR A 611 -0.39 14.11 30.15
CA THR A 611 0.96 13.52 30.28
C THR A 611 1.60 13.88 31.63
N ASP A 612 1.46 15.11 32.07
CA ASP A 612 1.93 15.55 33.41
C ASP A 612 1.27 14.72 34.51
N MET A 613 -0.03 14.43 34.39
CA MET A 613 -0.73 13.56 35.32
C MET A 613 -0.18 12.11 35.29
N VAL A 614 0.16 11.56 34.12
CA VAL A 614 0.82 10.26 34.05
C VAL A 614 2.17 10.29 34.77
N ARG A 615 2.98 11.33 34.55
CA ARG A 615 4.29 11.48 35.22
C ARG A 615 4.15 11.61 36.74
N GLN A 616 3.09 12.28 37.20
CA GLN A 616 2.82 12.48 38.61
C GLN A 616 2.30 11.22 39.32
N TYR A 617 1.28 10.56 38.75
CA TYR A 617 0.55 9.49 39.44
C TYR A 617 1.00 8.06 39.06
N ALA A 618 1.63 7.88 37.92
CA ALA A 618 2.17 6.60 37.47
C ALA A 618 3.52 6.75 36.75
N PRO A 619 4.55 7.30 37.48
CA PRO A 619 5.91 7.42 36.91
C PRO A 619 6.41 6.03 36.52
N GLY A 620 6.92 5.89 35.28
CA GLY A 620 7.29 4.61 34.67
C GLY A 620 6.31 4.10 33.61
N LEU A 621 5.02 4.44 33.71
CA LEU A 621 4.04 4.19 32.64
C LEU A 621 4.37 5.05 31.42
N LYS A 622 4.52 4.43 30.25
CA LYS A 622 4.82 5.14 29.00
C LYS A 622 3.57 5.72 28.36
N VAL A 623 3.71 6.85 27.69
CA VAL A 623 2.63 7.50 26.94
C VAL A 623 2.83 7.27 25.44
N LEU A 624 1.84 6.64 24.81
CA LEU A 624 1.77 6.46 23.35
C LEU A 624 0.74 7.44 22.76
N THR A 625 1.12 8.06 21.66
CA THR A 625 0.29 9.04 20.96
C THR A 625 0.41 8.86 19.45
N VAL A 626 -0.72 8.92 18.73
CA VAL A 626 -0.74 8.96 17.27
C VAL A 626 -0.74 10.40 16.80
N SER A 627 0.36 10.85 16.24
CA SER A 627 0.54 12.21 15.73
C SER A 627 1.77 12.31 14.81
N ALA A 628 1.95 13.48 14.17
CA ALA A 628 3.25 13.80 13.58
C ALA A 628 4.31 13.91 14.70
N PRO A 629 5.56 13.53 14.40
CA PRO A 629 6.66 13.65 15.34
C PRO A 629 7.20 15.09 15.34
N ASP A 630 6.38 16.05 15.76
CA ASP A 630 6.87 17.40 15.98
C ASP A 630 7.54 17.57 17.35
N PRO A 631 8.34 18.64 17.56
CA PRO A 631 9.07 18.84 18.81
C PRO A 631 8.20 18.83 20.07
N GLU A 632 7.02 19.42 20.03
CA GLU A 632 6.08 19.48 21.15
C GLU A 632 5.54 18.10 21.52
N VAL A 633 5.15 17.31 20.50
CA VAL A 633 4.65 15.93 20.70
C VAL A 633 5.76 15.04 21.24
N VAL A 634 6.97 15.15 20.67
CA VAL A 634 8.13 14.35 21.10
C VAL A 634 8.53 14.68 22.52
N ALA A 635 8.53 15.95 22.91
CA ALA A 635 8.90 16.34 24.26
C ALA A 635 7.98 15.70 25.32
N ASN A 636 6.70 15.59 25.04
CA ASN A 636 5.70 15.18 26.01
C ASN A 636 5.37 13.67 26.02
N ASN A 637 5.70 12.92 24.96
CA ASN A 637 5.32 11.50 24.84
C ASN A 637 6.55 10.58 24.77
N ASP A 638 6.37 9.29 25.04
CA ASP A 638 7.43 8.28 25.00
C ASP A 638 7.44 7.51 23.68
N ILE A 639 6.24 7.27 23.14
CA ILE A 639 6.02 6.54 21.90
C ILE A 639 5.14 7.39 20.99
N ILE A 640 5.68 7.81 19.88
CA ILE A 640 4.97 8.62 18.88
C ILE A 640 4.71 7.75 17.64
N VAL A 641 3.45 7.59 17.30
CA VAL A 641 3.03 6.82 16.14
C VAL A 641 2.72 7.79 15.00
N ALA A 642 3.63 7.87 14.05
CA ALA A 642 3.55 8.79 12.93
C ALA A 642 3.01 8.09 11.67
N SER A 643 2.29 8.81 10.84
CA SER A 643 1.89 8.32 9.50
C SER A 643 3.12 7.97 8.66
N HIS A 644 2.90 7.38 7.47
CA HIS A 644 3.97 7.02 6.55
C HIS A 644 4.94 8.19 6.32
N PRO A 645 6.28 7.98 6.32
CA PRO A 645 7.29 9.05 6.21
C PRO A 645 7.11 10.00 5.03
N ALA A 646 6.61 9.51 3.90
CA ALA A 646 6.31 10.37 2.75
C ALA A 646 5.41 11.58 3.07
N HIS A 647 4.69 11.55 4.19
CA HIS A 647 3.77 12.62 4.59
C HIS A 647 4.44 13.76 5.36
N TRP A 648 5.59 13.53 5.99
CA TRP A 648 6.18 14.48 6.94
C TRP A 648 7.70 14.53 6.91
N TRP A 649 8.39 13.61 6.20
CA TRP A 649 9.84 13.53 6.23
C TRP A 649 10.51 14.67 5.45
N ASN A 650 11.37 15.39 6.14
CA ASN A 650 12.26 16.43 5.61
C ASN A 650 13.47 16.57 6.57
N ASP A 651 14.38 17.49 6.33
CA ASP A 651 15.58 17.67 7.16
C ASP A 651 15.26 18.10 8.60
N GLU A 652 14.23 18.92 8.82
CA GLU A 652 13.74 19.31 10.14
C GLU A 652 13.20 18.08 10.90
N ALA A 653 12.33 17.31 10.26
CA ALA A 653 11.77 16.09 10.83
C ALA A 653 12.85 15.06 11.16
N ARG A 654 13.89 14.95 10.31
CA ARG A 654 15.07 14.12 10.60
C ARG A 654 15.71 14.52 11.91
N GLY A 655 15.99 15.80 12.09
CA GLY A 655 16.57 16.34 13.35
C GLY A 655 15.71 16.02 14.57
N VAL A 656 14.38 16.12 14.44
CA VAL A 656 13.44 15.76 15.51
C VAL A 656 13.51 14.26 15.83
N VAL A 657 13.49 13.39 14.84
CA VAL A 657 13.57 11.94 15.03
C VAL A 657 14.90 11.51 15.63
N GLU A 658 16.02 12.07 15.16
CA GLU A 658 17.34 11.79 15.72
C GLU A 658 17.45 12.23 17.18
N LYS A 659 16.93 13.41 17.50
CA LYS A 659 16.87 13.88 18.90
C LYS A 659 15.98 12.96 19.73
N ALA A 660 14.79 12.61 19.25
CA ALA A 660 13.87 11.70 19.93
C ALA A 660 14.55 10.37 20.28
N THR A 661 15.29 9.80 19.32
CA THR A 661 16.02 8.54 19.50
C THR A 661 17.10 8.67 20.56
N ARG A 662 17.89 9.77 20.55
CA ARG A 662 18.90 10.04 21.59
C ARG A 662 18.29 10.17 22.99
N ASP A 663 17.11 10.77 23.06
CA ASP A 663 16.37 10.98 24.32
C ASP A 663 15.61 9.69 24.77
N GLY A 664 15.82 8.56 24.09
CA GLY A 664 15.18 7.26 24.41
C GLY A 664 13.72 7.15 24.00
N LYS A 665 13.19 8.14 23.27
CA LYS A 665 11.84 8.11 22.71
C LYS A 665 11.74 7.13 21.56
N LYS A 666 10.54 6.66 21.25
CA LYS A 666 10.26 5.72 20.15
C LYS A 666 9.38 6.39 19.12
N ILE A 667 9.77 6.28 17.86
CA ILE A 667 8.92 6.68 16.72
C ILE A 667 8.49 5.41 16.00
N TRP A 668 7.19 5.20 15.86
CA TRP A 668 6.60 4.07 15.16
C TRP A 668 5.85 4.56 13.93
N MET A 669 5.72 3.72 12.93
CA MET A 669 4.96 4.03 11.73
C MET A 669 3.50 3.57 11.85
N TYR A 670 2.62 4.30 11.19
CA TYR A 670 1.20 4.00 11.01
C TYR A 670 0.86 4.10 9.52
N ALA A 671 0.66 2.98 8.86
CA ALA A 671 0.44 2.94 7.42
C ALA A 671 -0.35 1.69 6.96
N ASN A 672 -1.51 1.45 7.57
CA ASN A 672 -2.28 0.20 7.43
C ASN A 672 -2.53 -0.25 6.00
N SER A 673 -3.06 0.65 5.17
CA SER A 673 -3.43 0.32 3.78
C SER A 673 -2.21 0.06 2.91
N VAL A 674 -1.06 0.63 3.28
CA VAL A 674 0.20 0.41 2.55
C VAL A 674 0.79 -0.93 2.93
N THR A 675 0.99 -1.16 4.22
CA THR A 675 1.69 -2.34 4.72
C THR A 675 0.89 -3.61 4.51
N PHE A 676 -0.39 -3.59 4.89
CA PHE A 676 -1.25 -4.78 4.86
C PHE A 676 -2.40 -4.68 3.86
N GLY A 677 -2.32 -3.78 2.87
CA GLY A 677 -3.32 -3.69 1.82
C GLY A 677 -3.50 -5.02 1.10
N THR A 678 -4.75 -5.46 0.89
CA THR A 678 -5.06 -6.74 0.22
C THR A 678 -4.49 -6.78 -1.20
N ALA A 679 -4.46 -5.64 -1.85
CA ALA A 679 -3.92 -5.48 -3.18
C ALA A 679 -2.42 -5.09 -3.20
N SER A 680 -1.76 -4.94 -2.04
CA SER A 680 -0.33 -4.64 -1.98
C SER A 680 0.52 -5.84 -2.41
N ARG A 681 1.69 -5.58 -2.98
CA ARG A 681 2.67 -6.63 -3.29
C ARG A 681 3.07 -7.38 -2.00
N ALA A 682 3.32 -8.69 -2.10
CA ALA A 682 3.70 -9.52 -0.94
C ALA A 682 4.96 -9.03 -0.23
N ILE A 683 5.87 -8.39 -0.95
CA ILE A 683 7.12 -7.85 -0.41
C ILE A 683 6.92 -6.63 0.51
N ILE A 684 5.82 -5.88 0.39
CA ILE A 684 5.63 -4.61 1.11
C ILE A 684 5.62 -4.76 2.62
N PRO A 685 4.92 -5.72 3.23
CA PRO A 685 5.02 -5.92 4.68
C PRO A 685 6.47 -6.11 5.15
N ARG A 686 7.27 -6.88 4.42
CA ARG A 686 8.70 -7.06 4.71
C ARG A 686 9.49 -5.76 4.59
N LEU A 687 9.29 -4.99 3.52
CA LEU A 687 10.00 -3.73 3.28
C LEU A 687 9.56 -2.60 4.21
N THR A 688 8.43 -2.73 4.88
CA THR A 688 7.99 -1.74 5.89
C THR A 688 9.03 -1.53 7.00
N ALA A 689 9.66 -2.60 7.45
CA ALA A 689 10.71 -2.51 8.46
C ALA A 689 12.00 -1.85 7.93
N TRP A 690 12.37 -2.11 6.66
CA TRP A 690 13.48 -1.44 5.99
C TRP A 690 13.23 0.08 5.91
N LEU A 691 12.02 0.46 5.50
CA LEU A 691 11.60 1.86 5.43
C LEU A 691 11.66 2.53 6.81
N CYS A 692 11.14 1.86 7.84
CA CYS A 692 11.23 2.37 9.22
C CYS A 692 12.67 2.60 9.64
N ARG A 693 13.57 1.64 9.35
CA ARG A 693 14.99 1.79 9.67
C ARG A 693 15.62 3.00 9.00
N SER A 694 15.35 3.22 7.71
CA SER A 694 15.88 4.35 6.94
C SER A 694 15.46 5.72 7.52
N HIS A 695 14.36 5.74 8.26
CA HIS A 695 13.79 6.95 8.87
C HIS A 695 13.97 6.99 10.41
N GLY A 696 14.81 6.13 10.98
CA GLY A 696 15.04 6.08 12.42
C GLY A 696 13.80 5.67 13.23
N MET A 697 12.83 5.04 12.60
CA MET A 697 11.62 4.55 13.26
C MET A 697 11.86 3.14 13.79
N SER A 698 11.40 2.86 15.00
CA SER A 698 11.66 1.59 15.70
C SER A 698 10.42 0.75 15.94
N GLY A 699 9.38 0.94 15.13
CA GLY A 699 8.18 0.14 15.28
C GLY A 699 7.07 0.49 14.28
N TYR A 700 5.98 -0.24 14.42
CA TYR A 700 4.80 -0.13 13.58
C TYR A 700 3.53 -0.38 14.40
N LEU A 701 2.49 0.39 14.16
CA LEU A 701 1.17 0.18 14.74
C LEU A 701 0.17 -0.17 13.64
N HIS A 702 -0.58 -1.25 13.82
CA HIS A 702 -1.73 -1.61 12.99
C HIS A 702 -3.02 -1.39 13.79
N TRP A 703 -3.88 -0.49 13.30
CA TRP A 703 -5.06 -0.04 14.07
C TRP A 703 -6.12 -1.12 14.27
N SER A 704 -6.18 -2.13 13.38
CA SER A 704 -7.09 -3.26 13.54
C SER A 704 -6.63 -4.48 12.73
N CYS A 705 -6.53 -5.60 13.44
CA CYS A 705 -6.25 -6.90 12.82
C CYS A 705 -7.52 -7.72 12.52
N ASP A 706 -8.68 -7.25 12.96
CA ASP A 706 -9.93 -8.01 12.96
C ASP A 706 -11.18 -7.09 12.81
N TYR A 707 -11.05 -6.02 12.01
CA TYR A 707 -12.11 -5.03 11.85
C TYR A 707 -13.36 -5.63 11.20
N ASN A 708 -14.53 -5.25 11.74
CA ASN A 708 -15.84 -5.51 11.14
C ASN A 708 -16.11 -6.98 10.74
N TRP A 709 -15.74 -7.91 11.58
CA TRP A 709 -15.98 -9.35 11.37
C TRP A 709 -17.42 -9.71 11.04
N LYS A 710 -18.39 -8.94 11.54
CA LYS A 710 -19.81 -9.19 11.29
C LYS A 710 -20.18 -9.10 9.80
N ALA A 711 -19.48 -8.30 9.05
CA ALA A 711 -19.73 -8.16 7.61
C ALA A 711 -19.25 -9.39 6.81
N ASN A 712 -18.31 -10.16 7.34
CA ASN A 712 -17.66 -11.31 6.71
C ASN A 712 -17.29 -11.07 5.23
N ASP A 713 -16.78 -9.89 4.94
CA ASP A 713 -16.53 -9.40 3.58
C ASP A 713 -15.05 -9.01 3.46
N PHE A 714 -14.23 -9.96 3.01
CA PHE A 714 -12.81 -9.73 2.78
C PHE A 714 -12.57 -8.68 1.71
N ALA A 715 -13.39 -8.65 0.67
CA ALA A 715 -13.23 -7.68 -0.41
C ALA A 715 -13.26 -6.23 0.06
N LYS A 716 -14.01 -5.94 1.14
CA LYS A 716 -14.10 -4.61 1.76
C LYS A 716 -13.13 -4.40 2.91
N ASN A 717 -12.96 -5.42 3.74
CA ASN A 717 -12.32 -5.29 5.05
C ASN A 717 -10.99 -6.05 5.16
N GLY A 718 -10.58 -6.79 4.14
CA GLY A 718 -9.42 -7.68 4.21
C GLY A 718 -8.11 -7.00 4.60
N LYS A 719 -7.95 -5.71 4.30
CA LYS A 719 -6.77 -4.92 4.71
C LYS A 719 -6.59 -4.83 6.23
N GLU A 720 -7.69 -4.93 6.98
CA GLU A 720 -7.70 -4.96 8.45
C GLU A 720 -7.81 -6.38 9.01
N TRP A 721 -7.68 -7.44 8.17
CA TRP A 721 -7.77 -8.81 8.64
C TRP A 721 -6.42 -9.52 8.59
N LEU A 722 -5.65 -9.38 9.65
CA LEU A 722 -4.56 -10.29 9.98
C LEU A 722 -5.07 -11.49 10.77
N LEU A 723 -6.26 -11.33 11.38
CA LEU A 723 -7.09 -12.37 11.97
C LEU A 723 -8.40 -12.41 11.19
N TYR A 724 -8.74 -13.56 10.67
CA TYR A 724 -10.00 -13.79 9.96
C TYR A 724 -11.16 -14.04 10.91
N PRO A 725 -12.40 -13.73 10.50
CA PRO A 725 -13.57 -14.12 11.25
C PRO A 725 -13.58 -15.63 11.50
N SER A 726 -13.58 -16.01 12.77
CA SER A 726 -13.65 -17.42 13.23
C SER A 726 -14.28 -17.50 14.60
N GLU A 727 -15.21 -18.43 14.76
CA GLU A 727 -15.76 -18.79 16.08
C GLU A 727 -14.95 -19.91 16.76
N GLY A 728 -14.14 -20.64 15.97
CA GLY A 728 -13.25 -21.71 16.40
C GLY A 728 -11.83 -21.23 16.68
N GLU A 729 -10.84 -21.97 16.20
CA GLU A 729 -9.44 -21.59 16.30
C GLU A 729 -9.15 -20.33 15.45
N PRO A 730 -8.28 -19.44 15.94
CA PRO A 730 -7.89 -18.25 15.18
C PRO A 730 -7.27 -18.62 13.84
N VAL A 731 -7.74 -17.98 12.77
CA VAL A 731 -7.21 -18.13 11.41
C VAL A 731 -6.46 -16.86 11.05
N TYR A 732 -5.28 -17.00 10.49
CA TYR A 732 -4.33 -15.92 10.29
C TYR A 732 -4.07 -15.63 8.81
N SER A 733 -3.62 -14.40 8.52
CA SER A 733 -3.14 -13.98 7.22
C SER A 733 -1.65 -14.25 7.06
N VAL A 734 -1.22 -14.71 5.88
CA VAL A 734 0.20 -14.87 5.55
C VAL A 734 0.98 -13.55 5.57
N ARG A 735 0.31 -12.42 5.49
CA ARG A 735 0.93 -11.08 5.62
C ARG A 735 1.62 -10.88 6.96
N MET A 736 1.20 -11.61 8.00
CA MET A 736 1.92 -11.64 9.28
C MET A 736 3.32 -12.23 9.13
N GLU A 737 3.45 -13.33 8.36
CA GLU A 737 4.73 -13.97 8.08
C GLU A 737 5.65 -13.02 7.29
N TYR A 738 5.10 -12.35 6.25
CA TYR A 738 5.86 -11.38 5.47
C TYR A 738 6.35 -10.19 6.31
N PHE A 739 5.55 -9.75 7.28
CA PHE A 739 5.94 -8.68 8.19
C PHE A 739 6.98 -9.15 9.22
N ARG A 740 6.86 -10.39 9.72
CA ARG A 740 7.88 -11.02 10.57
C ARG A 740 9.23 -11.06 9.87
N ASP A 741 9.28 -11.51 8.63
CA ASP A 741 10.53 -11.54 7.86
C ASP A 741 11.16 -10.14 7.78
N GLY A 742 10.35 -9.10 7.66
CA GLY A 742 10.83 -7.72 7.73
C GLY A 742 11.36 -7.31 9.10
N MET A 743 10.75 -7.78 10.17
CA MET A 743 11.24 -7.51 11.54
C MET A 743 12.58 -8.20 11.79
N GLU A 744 12.76 -9.41 11.26
CA GLU A 744 14.04 -10.14 11.32
C GLU A 744 15.10 -9.46 10.43
N ASP A 745 14.74 -8.98 9.24
CA ASP A 745 15.61 -8.14 8.42
C ASP A 745 16.05 -6.87 9.18
N PHE A 746 15.15 -6.21 9.89
CA PHE A 746 15.51 -5.04 10.69
C PHE A 746 16.61 -5.37 11.71
N LYS A 747 16.51 -6.51 12.41
CA LYS A 747 17.54 -6.96 13.35
C LYS A 747 18.87 -7.17 12.64
N LEU A 748 18.87 -7.87 11.50
CA LEU A 748 20.07 -8.11 10.69
C LEU A 748 20.73 -6.80 10.26
N LEU A 749 19.92 -5.86 9.76
CA LEU A 749 20.41 -4.56 9.29
C LEU A 749 20.93 -3.67 10.43
N GLU A 750 20.39 -3.77 11.63
CA GLU A 750 20.88 -3.03 12.79
C GLU A 750 22.28 -3.50 13.24
N LEU A 751 22.60 -4.79 13.03
CA LEU A 751 23.95 -5.31 13.31
C LEU A 751 25.03 -4.63 12.44
N VAL A 752 24.67 -4.01 11.31
CA VAL A 752 25.62 -3.24 10.49
C VAL A 752 26.26 -2.10 11.29
N ARG A 753 25.58 -1.59 12.30
CA ARG A 753 26.11 -0.53 13.19
C ARG A 753 27.31 -0.96 14.04
N THR A 754 27.50 -2.27 14.23
CA THR A 754 28.63 -2.83 14.98
C THR A 754 29.90 -2.94 14.16
N LEU A 755 29.80 -2.77 12.85
CA LEU A 755 30.93 -2.91 11.93
C LEU A 755 31.83 -1.66 11.95
N PRO A 756 33.11 -1.81 11.55
CA PRO A 756 34.00 -0.66 11.30
C PRO A 756 33.38 0.35 10.33
N ALA A 757 33.72 1.61 10.50
CA ALA A 757 33.09 2.74 9.80
C ALA A 757 33.08 2.57 8.26
N GLU A 758 34.14 2.09 7.65
CA GLU A 758 34.25 1.90 6.21
C GLU A 758 33.28 0.81 5.71
N ALA A 759 33.29 -0.36 6.34
CA ALA A 759 32.41 -1.47 6.03
C ALA A 759 30.96 -1.06 6.22
N ARG A 760 30.66 -0.40 7.35
CA ARG A 760 29.33 0.15 7.63
C ARG A 760 28.87 1.10 6.53
N LEU A 761 29.68 2.10 6.16
CA LEU A 761 29.29 3.08 5.15
C LEU A 761 29.01 2.44 3.79
N ARG A 762 29.82 1.43 3.40
CA ARG A 762 29.60 0.67 2.16
C ARG A 762 28.25 -0.06 2.19
N LEU A 763 27.93 -0.72 3.30
CA LEU A 763 26.67 -1.47 3.44
C LEU A 763 25.45 -0.54 3.51
N GLU A 764 25.54 0.59 4.23
CA GLU A 764 24.44 1.56 4.31
C GLU A 764 24.09 2.10 2.90
N ARG A 765 25.06 2.26 2.00
CA ARG A 765 24.81 2.62 0.60
C ARG A 765 24.00 1.53 -0.11
N ARG A 766 24.35 0.24 0.10
CA ARG A 766 23.65 -0.89 -0.50
C ARG A 766 22.24 -1.05 0.07
N ILE A 767 22.07 -0.84 1.37
CA ILE A 767 20.77 -0.82 2.04
C ILE A 767 19.89 0.31 1.48
N ALA A 768 20.47 1.49 1.24
CA ALA A 768 19.77 2.64 0.67
C ALA A 768 19.29 2.41 -0.79
N GLU A 769 19.88 1.44 -1.53
CA GLU A 769 19.35 1.02 -2.83
C GLU A 769 18.00 0.30 -2.72
N ILE A 770 17.74 -0.34 -1.57
CA ILE A 770 16.45 -0.97 -1.29
C ILE A 770 15.49 0.03 -0.66
N SER A 771 15.94 0.78 0.33
CA SER A 771 15.12 1.72 1.08
C SER A 771 15.93 2.97 1.42
N SER A 772 15.58 4.10 0.83
CA SER A 772 16.24 5.38 1.07
C SER A 772 15.46 6.24 2.05
N ASP A 773 16.12 7.29 2.54
CA ASP A 773 15.52 8.32 3.41
C ASP A 773 14.46 9.20 2.70
N ARG A 774 14.26 8.99 1.40
CA ARG A 774 13.24 9.68 0.59
C ARG A 774 11.98 8.86 0.38
N SER A 775 11.74 7.84 1.20
CA SER A 775 10.59 6.94 1.09
C SER A 775 10.55 6.11 -0.21
N ALA A 776 11.70 5.92 -0.82
CA ALA A 776 11.86 5.06 -1.97
C ALA A 776 12.13 3.61 -1.54
N LEU A 777 11.41 2.66 -2.14
CA LEU A 777 11.60 1.23 -1.90
C LEU A 777 11.79 0.51 -3.23
N SER A 778 12.78 -0.38 -3.28
CA SER A 778 12.88 -1.35 -4.37
C SER A 778 12.02 -2.56 -4.06
N THR A 779 11.10 -2.88 -4.94
CA THR A 779 10.21 -4.05 -4.80
C THR A 779 10.74 -5.30 -5.53
N ASP A 780 12.02 -5.31 -5.89
CA ASP A 780 12.68 -6.44 -6.52
C ASP A 780 13.16 -7.45 -5.46
N PRO A 781 12.57 -8.66 -5.37
CA PRO A 781 12.96 -9.68 -4.41
C PRO A 781 14.43 -10.08 -4.50
N ALA A 782 15.00 -10.13 -5.72
CA ALA A 782 16.38 -10.54 -5.93
C ALA A 782 17.37 -9.52 -5.35
N LYS A 783 17.07 -8.23 -5.49
CA LYS A 783 17.89 -7.16 -4.88
C LYS A 783 17.85 -7.23 -3.36
N VAL A 784 16.67 -7.44 -2.77
CA VAL A 784 16.53 -7.59 -1.31
C VAL A 784 17.34 -8.77 -0.79
N ALA A 785 17.19 -9.94 -1.42
CA ALA A 785 17.96 -11.13 -1.05
C ALA A 785 19.49 -10.91 -1.18
N ALA A 786 19.94 -10.25 -2.26
CA ALA A 786 21.36 -9.95 -2.48
C ALA A 786 21.92 -9.01 -1.41
N VAL A 787 21.17 -7.97 -1.00
CA VAL A 787 21.62 -7.05 0.05
C VAL A 787 21.66 -7.75 1.41
N ARG A 788 20.67 -8.59 1.74
CA ARG A 788 20.68 -9.40 2.98
C ARG A 788 21.94 -10.28 3.05
N ARG A 789 22.22 -11.01 1.96
CA ARG A 789 23.43 -11.87 1.89
C ARG A 789 24.71 -11.04 2.06
N LEU A 790 24.82 -9.92 1.38
CA LEU A 790 25.99 -9.05 1.49
C LEU A 790 26.21 -8.55 2.92
N VAL A 791 25.13 -8.21 3.63
CA VAL A 791 25.19 -7.81 5.05
C VAL A 791 25.65 -8.98 5.91
N ALA A 792 25.09 -10.17 5.72
CA ALA A 792 25.46 -11.36 6.49
C ALA A 792 26.92 -11.75 6.27
N GLU A 793 27.41 -11.75 5.03
CA GLU A 793 28.81 -12.01 4.69
C GLU A 793 29.77 -11.02 5.35
N ALA A 794 29.43 -9.73 5.33
CA ALA A 794 30.23 -8.70 5.96
C ALA A 794 30.25 -8.83 7.49
N LEU A 795 29.12 -9.16 8.11
CA LEU A 795 29.05 -9.43 9.55
C LEU A 795 29.89 -10.65 9.92
N ALA A 796 29.73 -11.76 9.18
CA ALA A 796 30.51 -12.98 9.39
C ALA A 796 32.02 -12.74 9.27
N ALA A 797 32.45 -11.94 8.33
CA ALA A 797 33.87 -11.60 8.12
C ALA A 797 34.48 -10.77 9.26
N HIS A 798 33.67 -10.11 10.09
CA HIS A 798 34.09 -9.26 11.20
C HIS A 798 33.83 -9.88 12.59
N GLN A 799 33.21 -11.06 12.66
CA GLN A 799 33.15 -11.85 13.89
C GLN A 799 34.53 -12.49 14.13
N LYS A 800 35.29 -11.92 15.05
CA LYS A 800 36.58 -12.48 15.51
C LYS A 800 36.38 -13.34 16.75
#